data_7ac4ac75546b5b8b54ea6a2ef8777a1f
#
_entry.id   7ac4ac75546b5b8b54ea6a2ef8777a1f
#
_cell.length_a   1.000
_cell.length_b   1.000
_cell.length_c   1.000
_cell.angle_alpha   90.00
_cell.angle_beta   90.00
_cell.angle_gamma   90.00
#
_symmetry.space_group_name_H-M   'P 1'
#
loop_
_entity.id
_entity.type
_entity.pdbx_description
1 polymer ?
#
loop_
_entity_poly.entity_id
_entity_poly.type
_entity_poly.pdbx_seq_one_letter_code
_entity_poly.pdbx_strand_id
1 'polypeptide(L)'
;SFATTLCSQESSTLGLPDFPLDSLAAAVQILDSFPMMPIKHAIQWLYPYSILLGHEGKMAVEGVLKRFELQDSGSSLLPKEIVKVEKMTENHVSQASVTIRIADKEVTIKVPAGTRLLSQPCASDRFIQTLSHKQLQAEMMQSHMVKDICLIGGKGCGKTVIAKNFADTLGYNIEPIMLYQDMTARDLLQQRYTLPNGDTAWRSSPLVNAALEGKLVLLDGIHRVNAGTLAVLQRLIHDRELSLYDGSRLLREDRYMRLKEELQLSDEQLQKRSIFPIHPSFRIIALAEPPVIGSTAHQWLGPEFLTMFFFHYMKPLVKSEEIQVIKEKVPNVPQEALDKLLSFTHKLRETQDPTAQSLAASLSTRQLLRISRRLSQYPNENLHSAVTKACLSRFLPSLARSALEKNLADATIEINTDDNLEPELKDYKCEVTSGTLRIGAVSAPIYNAHEKMKVPDVLFYDNIQHVIVMEDMLKDFLLGEHLLLVGNQGVGKNKIVDRFLHLLNRPREYIQLHRDTTVQTLTLQPSVKDGLIVYEDSPLVKAVKLGHILVVDEADKAPTNVTCILKTLVENGEMILADGRRIVANSANVNGRENVVVIHPDFRMIVLANRPGFPFLGNDFFGTLGDIFSCHAVDNPKPHSELEMLRQYGPNVPEPILQKLVAAFGELRSLADQGIINYPYSTREVVNIVKHLQKFPTEGLSSVVRNVFDFDSYNNDMREILINTLHKYGIPIGAKPTSVQLAKE
;
A
#
# COMPACT_ATOMS: atom_id res chain seq x y z
N SER A 1 36.91 20.87 -0.69
CA SER A 1 37.65 20.07 0.30
C SER A 1 36.78 19.09 1.05
N PHE A 2 35.65 19.49 1.67
CA PHE A 2 34.73 18.53 2.35
C PHE A 2 34.26 17.42 1.42
N ALA A 3 33.66 17.75 0.27
CA ALA A 3 33.22 16.79 -0.73
C ALA A 3 34.33 15.88 -1.23
N THR A 4 35.55 16.46 -1.48
CA THR A 4 36.74 15.71 -1.91
C THR A 4 37.18 14.71 -0.85
N THR A 5 37.07 15.05 0.44
CA THR A 5 37.44 14.15 1.55
C THR A 5 36.44 12.99 1.63
N LEU A 6 35.14 13.20 1.39
CA LEU A 6 34.14 12.15 1.36
C LEU A 6 34.28 11.22 0.13
N CYS A 7 34.84 11.71 -0.98
CA CYS A 7 35.14 10.92 -2.18
C CYS A 7 36.54 10.27 -2.12
N SER A 8 37.27 10.38 -0.99
CA SER A 8 38.62 9.80 -0.83
C SER A 8 38.56 8.30 -0.53
N GLN A 9 39.74 7.63 -0.64
CA GLN A 9 39.88 6.22 -0.34
C GLN A 9 39.47 5.82 1.10
N GLU A 10 39.57 6.76 2.07
CA GLU A 10 39.13 6.51 3.44
C GLU A 10 37.60 6.27 3.53
N SER A 11 36.80 6.90 2.67
CA SER A 11 35.37 6.67 2.61
C SER A 11 34.99 5.37 1.91
N SER A 12 35.81 4.90 0.98
CA SER A 12 35.58 3.63 0.27
C SER A 12 35.68 2.41 1.19
N THR A 13 36.50 2.48 2.24
CA THR A 13 36.63 1.40 3.24
C THR A 13 35.39 1.26 4.12
N LEU A 14 34.58 2.32 4.26
CA LEU A 14 33.35 2.36 5.03
C LEU A 14 32.11 2.08 4.16
N GLY A 15 32.28 1.87 2.84
CA GLY A 15 31.18 1.63 1.91
C GLY A 15 30.24 2.83 1.76
N LEU A 16 30.73 4.04 1.96
CA LEU A 16 29.95 5.28 1.81
C LEU A 16 29.70 5.54 0.33
N PRO A 17 28.45 5.87 -0.08
CA PRO A 17 28.18 6.36 -1.43
C PRO A 17 28.92 7.66 -1.71
N ASP A 18 29.34 7.87 -2.96
CA ASP A 18 30.01 9.08 -3.38
C ASP A 18 29.15 10.32 -3.18
N PHE A 19 29.79 11.40 -2.75
CA PHE A 19 29.10 12.68 -2.56
C PHE A 19 28.72 13.29 -3.92
N PRO A 20 27.46 13.77 -4.10
CA PRO A 20 26.94 14.27 -5.38
C PRO A 20 27.54 15.65 -5.73
N LEU A 21 28.72 15.68 -6.36
CA LEU A 21 29.44 16.90 -6.71
C LEU A 21 28.64 17.78 -7.69
N ASP A 22 27.92 17.19 -8.62
CA ASP A 22 27.12 17.90 -9.62
C ASP A 22 26.01 18.76 -9.01
N SER A 23 25.57 18.42 -7.81
CA SER A 23 24.52 19.17 -7.10
C SER A 23 25.04 20.31 -6.22
N LEU A 24 26.36 20.52 -6.14
CA LEU A 24 26.94 21.58 -5.31
C LEU A 24 26.53 22.99 -5.79
N ALA A 25 26.46 23.22 -7.10
CA ALA A 25 26.04 24.52 -7.64
C ALA A 25 24.62 24.88 -7.17
N ALA A 26 23.72 23.92 -7.16
CA ALA A 26 22.35 24.10 -6.66
C ALA A 26 22.32 24.41 -5.15
N ALA A 27 23.15 23.75 -4.34
CA ALA A 27 23.25 24.04 -2.92
C ALA A 27 23.81 25.45 -2.63
N VAL A 28 24.79 25.88 -3.41
CA VAL A 28 25.35 27.24 -3.29
C VAL A 28 24.27 28.28 -3.64
N GLN A 29 23.47 28.06 -4.66
CA GLN A 29 22.36 28.94 -5.04
C GLN A 29 21.32 29.10 -3.91
N ILE A 30 21.01 27.99 -3.20
CA ILE A 30 20.12 28.06 -2.03
C ILE A 30 20.76 28.86 -0.91
N LEU A 31 22.04 28.62 -0.58
CA LEU A 31 22.77 29.33 0.47
C LEU A 31 22.92 30.84 0.19
N ASP A 32 23.06 31.19 -1.09
CA ASP A 32 23.07 32.59 -1.54
C ASP A 32 21.74 33.29 -1.28
N SER A 33 20.65 32.59 -1.62
CA SER A 33 19.28 33.09 -1.39
C SER A 33 18.88 33.09 0.08
N PHE A 34 19.49 32.23 0.91
CA PHE A 34 19.21 32.08 2.34
C PHE A 34 20.49 32.07 3.19
N PRO A 35 21.18 33.23 3.33
CA PRO A 35 22.44 33.28 4.05
C PRO A 35 22.37 32.87 5.55
N MET A 36 21.16 32.87 6.12
CA MET A 36 20.91 32.44 7.49
C MET A 36 20.81 30.91 7.64
N MET A 37 20.79 30.19 6.54
CA MET A 37 20.65 28.74 6.57
C MET A 37 22.00 28.08 6.91
N PRO A 38 22.02 27.16 7.90
CA PRO A 38 23.24 26.41 8.20
C PRO A 38 23.68 25.54 7.01
N ILE A 39 24.97 25.57 6.70
CA ILE A 39 25.54 24.77 5.59
C ILE A 39 25.26 23.27 5.77
N LYS A 40 25.26 22.78 7.00
CA LYS A 40 24.95 21.43 7.36
C LYS A 40 23.57 20.97 6.80
N HIS A 41 22.56 21.85 6.80
CA HIS A 41 21.24 21.53 6.25
C HIS A 41 21.28 21.38 4.72
N ALA A 42 21.99 22.26 4.02
CA ALA A 42 22.17 22.13 2.58
C ALA A 42 22.88 20.81 2.24
N ILE A 43 23.88 20.41 3.02
CA ILE A 43 24.57 19.14 2.88
C ILE A 43 23.62 17.96 3.12
N GLN A 44 22.77 18.03 4.15
CA GLN A 44 21.78 16.96 4.42
C GLN A 44 20.76 16.81 3.30
N TRP A 45 20.39 17.89 2.61
CA TRP A 45 19.48 17.80 1.46
C TRP A 45 20.15 17.21 0.23
N LEU A 46 21.45 17.36 0.07
CA LEU A 46 22.22 16.71 -1.00
C LEU A 46 22.58 15.27 -0.67
N TYR A 47 22.98 15.04 0.56
CA TYR A 47 23.52 13.77 1.05
C TYR A 47 22.86 13.41 2.38
N PRO A 48 21.72 12.70 2.34
CA PRO A 48 20.93 12.43 3.54
C PRO A 48 21.56 11.34 4.42
N TYR A 49 22.80 11.57 4.86
CA TYR A 49 23.64 10.63 5.59
C TYR A 49 22.99 10.09 6.88
N SER A 50 22.10 10.87 7.48
CA SER A 50 21.37 10.46 8.70
C SER A 50 20.40 9.31 8.47
N ILE A 51 19.96 9.09 7.21
CA ILE A 51 19.01 8.05 6.82
C ILE A 51 19.70 6.95 6.02
N LEU A 52 20.69 7.37 5.21
CA LEU A 52 21.40 6.51 4.26
C LEU A 52 22.37 5.56 4.96
N LEU A 53 23.00 6.03 6.05
CA LEU A 53 24.13 5.37 6.68
C LEU A 53 23.77 4.80 8.05
N GLY A 54 24.39 3.67 8.39
CA GLY A 54 24.40 3.13 9.73
C GLY A 54 25.12 4.05 10.72
N HIS A 55 25.11 3.67 11.98
CA HIS A 55 25.69 4.49 13.06
C HIS A 55 27.16 4.87 12.79
N GLU A 56 27.98 3.93 12.34
CA GLU A 56 29.40 4.16 12.03
C GLU A 56 29.59 5.14 10.89
N GLY A 57 28.88 4.95 9.79
CA GLY A 57 28.94 5.85 8.63
C GLY A 57 28.47 7.27 8.98
N LYS A 58 27.40 7.40 9.77
CA LYS A 58 26.93 8.69 10.27
C LYS A 58 27.99 9.40 11.11
N MET A 59 28.61 8.69 12.05
CA MET A 59 29.68 9.24 12.89
C MET A 59 30.90 9.67 12.07
N ALA A 60 31.24 8.90 11.03
CA ALA A 60 32.32 9.26 10.11
C ALA A 60 32.04 10.59 9.38
N VAL A 61 30.84 10.73 8.79
CA VAL A 61 30.45 11.98 8.12
C VAL A 61 30.39 13.15 9.09
N GLU A 62 29.86 12.97 10.28
CA GLU A 62 29.83 14.01 11.32
C GLU A 62 31.25 14.40 11.77
N GLY A 63 32.17 13.44 11.86
CA GLY A 63 33.59 13.70 12.11
C GLY A 63 34.26 14.56 11.03
N VAL A 64 33.94 14.28 9.76
CA VAL A 64 34.43 15.11 8.63
C VAL A 64 33.80 16.50 8.68
N LEU A 65 32.52 16.65 8.97
CA LEU A 65 31.83 17.93 9.12
C LEU A 65 32.47 18.76 10.24
N LYS A 66 32.81 18.13 11.36
CA LYS A 66 33.50 18.79 12.48
C LYS A 66 34.88 19.26 12.09
N ARG A 67 35.63 18.45 11.35
CA ARG A 67 37.00 18.79 10.89
C ARG A 67 37.03 20.04 9.99
N PHE A 68 35.98 20.28 9.24
CA PHE A 68 35.82 21.43 8.35
C PHE A 68 35.02 22.57 8.98
N GLU A 69 34.74 22.53 10.29
CA GLU A 69 33.99 23.55 11.03
C GLU A 69 32.59 23.83 10.44
N LEU A 70 32.00 22.80 9.82
CA LEU A 70 30.68 22.86 9.22
C LEU A 70 29.56 22.40 10.19
N GLN A 71 29.90 22.13 11.43
CA GLN A 71 28.92 21.86 12.50
C GLN A 71 28.53 23.19 13.16
N ASP A 72 27.23 23.44 13.18
CA ASP A 72 26.72 24.57 13.95
C ASP A 72 26.84 24.29 15.44
N SER A 73 27.50 25.20 16.14
CA SER A 73 27.53 25.25 17.59
C SER A 73 26.15 25.65 18.11
N GLY A 74 25.27 24.65 18.28
CA GLY A 74 24.07 24.80 19.11
C GLY A 74 22.85 25.49 18.51
N SER A 75 22.75 25.73 17.20
CA SER A 75 21.53 26.30 16.65
C SER A 75 20.45 25.22 16.51
N SER A 76 19.45 25.27 17.38
CA SER A 76 18.17 24.63 17.13
C SER A 76 17.66 25.05 15.75
N LEU A 77 17.00 24.11 15.03
CA LEU A 77 16.33 24.40 13.75
C LEU A 77 15.48 25.67 13.93
N LEU A 78 15.86 26.76 13.25
CA LEU A 78 15.05 27.98 13.26
C LEU A 78 13.69 27.64 12.65
N PRO A 79 12.58 28.00 13.29
CA PRO A 79 11.24 27.73 12.77
C PRO A 79 11.07 28.43 11.40
N LYS A 80 10.53 27.70 10.45
CA LYS A 80 10.26 28.18 9.09
C LYS A 80 8.80 27.99 8.76
N GLU A 81 8.20 28.99 8.14
CA GLU A 81 6.83 28.87 7.60
C GLU A 81 6.67 29.70 6.33
N ILE A 82 5.75 29.27 5.47
CA ILE A 82 5.35 30.02 4.28
C ILE A 82 4.31 31.05 4.73
N VAL A 83 4.62 32.33 4.57
CA VAL A 83 3.74 33.44 4.96
C VAL A 83 2.78 33.80 3.84
N LYS A 84 3.29 33.91 2.61
CA LYS A 84 2.53 34.40 1.46
C LYS A 84 2.99 33.71 0.17
N VAL A 85 2.03 33.44 -0.69
CA VAL A 85 2.28 32.93 -2.05
C VAL A 85 1.49 33.79 -3.01
N GLU A 86 2.17 34.47 -3.92
CA GLU A 86 1.57 35.30 -4.97
C GLU A 86 1.95 34.75 -6.33
N LYS A 87 0.98 34.43 -7.14
CA LYS A 87 1.20 33.92 -8.48
C LYS A 87 1.47 35.05 -9.46
N MET A 88 2.49 34.90 -10.26
CA MET A 88 2.88 35.82 -11.31
C MET A 88 2.96 35.06 -12.63
N THR A 89 2.45 35.67 -13.70
CA THR A 89 2.59 35.13 -15.04
C THR A 89 3.39 36.13 -15.87
N GLU A 90 4.65 35.80 -16.14
CA GLU A 90 5.53 36.58 -16.97
C GLU A 90 5.86 35.77 -18.25
N ASN A 91 5.66 36.34 -19.44
CA ASN A 91 6.02 35.73 -20.73
C ASN A 91 5.54 34.29 -20.92
N HIS A 92 4.28 34.00 -20.58
CA HIS A 92 3.67 32.65 -20.63
C HIS A 92 4.26 31.64 -19.62
N VAL A 93 5.22 32.02 -18.80
CA VAL A 93 5.79 31.19 -17.72
C VAL A 93 5.08 31.48 -16.42
N SER A 94 4.50 30.45 -15.79
CA SER A 94 3.90 30.58 -14.47
C SER A 94 4.98 30.50 -13.39
N GLN A 95 5.13 31.57 -12.63
CA GLN A 95 5.99 31.65 -11.45
C GLN A 95 5.18 32.07 -10.24
N ALA A 96 5.67 31.78 -9.04
CA ALA A 96 5.10 32.29 -7.81
C ALA A 96 6.18 33.02 -7.00
N SER A 97 5.80 34.16 -6.44
CA SER A 97 6.57 34.84 -5.41
C SER A 97 6.18 34.29 -4.06
N VAL A 98 7.11 33.62 -3.38
CA VAL A 98 6.86 32.95 -2.10
C VAL A 98 7.67 33.67 -1.02
N THR A 99 6.98 34.15 0.02
CA THR A 99 7.60 34.73 1.19
C THR A 99 7.69 33.67 2.29
N ILE A 100 8.91 33.35 2.67
CA ILE A 100 9.21 32.40 3.75
C ILE A 100 9.74 33.18 4.94
N ARG A 101 9.11 32.98 6.10
CA ARG A 101 9.61 33.48 7.38
C ARG A 101 10.55 32.45 8.00
N ILE A 102 11.77 32.88 8.34
CA ILE A 102 12.79 32.10 9.05
C ILE A 102 13.09 32.85 10.34
N ALA A 103 12.66 32.30 11.46
CA ALA A 103 12.60 33.03 12.75
C ALA A 103 11.83 34.36 12.57
N ASP A 104 12.54 35.49 12.73
CA ASP A 104 11.94 36.85 12.63
C ASP A 104 12.22 37.54 11.29
N LYS A 105 12.87 36.86 10.34
CA LYS A 105 13.18 37.45 9.01
C LYS A 105 12.34 36.83 7.93
N GLU A 106 11.83 37.67 7.03
CA GLU A 106 11.10 37.27 5.85
C GLU A 106 11.99 37.35 4.61
N VAL A 107 12.03 36.29 3.84
CA VAL A 107 12.75 36.20 2.57
C VAL A 107 11.76 35.85 1.47
N THR A 108 11.75 36.64 0.41
CA THR A 108 10.88 36.40 -0.75
C THR A 108 11.71 35.83 -1.90
N ILE A 109 11.26 34.72 -2.42
CA ILE A 109 11.89 34.00 -3.54
C ILE A 109 10.91 33.81 -4.69
N LYS A 110 11.42 33.71 -5.91
CA LYS A 110 10.64 33.29 -7.09
C LYS A 110 10.83 31.79 -7.31
N VAL A 111 9.73 31.06 -7.42
CA VAL A 111 9.73 29.62 -7.68
C VAL A 111 8.84 29.29 -8.90
N PRO A 112 9.13 28.21 -9.63
CA PRO A 112 8.23 27.74 -10.67
C PRO A 112 6.85 27.38 -10.08
N ALA A 113 5.79 27.67 -10.80
CA ALA A 113 4.43 27.43 -10.37
C ALA A 113 3.60 26.79 -11.50
N GLY A 114 2.51 26.13 -11.14
CA GLY A 114 1.59 25.53 -12.09
C GLY A 114 0.70 26.55 -12.80
N THR A 115 -0.03 26.11 -13.80
CA THR A 115 -0.93 26.94 -14.60
C THR A 115 -2.32 27.15 -13.99
N ARG A 116 -2.69 26.33 -13.00
CA ARG A 116 -4.01 26.40 -12.35
C ARG A 116 -4.12 27.65 -11.48
N LEU A 117 -5.27 28.32 -11.51
CA LEU A 117 -5.57 29.42 -10.59
C LEU A 117 -5.61 28.87 -9.14
N LEU A 118 -5.11 29.65 -8.18
CA LEU A 118 -5.19 29.31 -6.78
C LEU A 118 -6.66 29.35 -6.34
N SER A 119 -7.30 28.21 -6.23
CA SER A 119 -8.65 28.08 -5.69
C SER A 119 -8.59 27.90 -4.17
N GLN A 120 -9.57 28.44 -3.46
CA GLN A 120 -9.71 28.13 -2.04
C GLN A 120 -9.97 26.63 -1.87
N PRO A 121 -9.28 25.92 -0.96
CA PRO A 121 -9.50 24.52 -0.73
C PRO A 121 -10.92 24.26 -0.27
N CYS A 122 -11.55 23.23 -0.84
CA CYS A 122 -12.87 22.77 -0.38
C CYS A 122 -12.80 22.34 1.10
N ALA A 123 -13.76 22.74 1.91
CA ALA A 123 -13.73 22.53 3.36
C ALA A 123 -13.67 21.04 3.77
N SER A 124 -14.14 20.13 2.92
CA SER A 124 -14.15 18.67 3.16
C SER A 124 -12.78 17.99 3.09
N ASP A 125 -11.84 18.58 2.32
CA ASP A 125 -10.50 18.01 2.10
C ASP A 125 -9.38 18.82 2.77
N ARG A 126 -9.70 19.55 3.82
CA ARG A 126 -8.75 20.44 4.47
C ARG A 126 -7.57 19.65 5.03
N PHE A 127 -6.38 19.94 4.48
CA PHE A 127 -5.13 19.45 5.02
C PHE A 127 -4.87 20.09 6.40
N ILE A 128 -4.61 19.26 7.41
CA ILE A 128 -4.31 19.74 8.76
C ILE A 128 -2.81 20.00 8.85
N GLN A 129 -2.47 21.25 8.92
CA GLN A 129 -1.09 21.70 8.97
C GLN A 129 -0.58 21.75 10.41
N THR A 130 0.36 20.84 10.74
CA THR A 130 1.10 20.91 12.00
C THR A 130 2.35 21.77 11.86
N LEU A 131 3.04 22.06 12.96
CA LEU A 131 4.31 22.81 12.93
C LEU A 131 5.37 22.09 12.11
N SER A 132 5.51 20.76 12.28
CA SER A 132 6.41 19.93 11.48
C SER A 132 6.09 19.98 9.99
N HIS A 133 4.82 19.99 9.62
CA HIS A 133 4.38 20.10 8.23
C HIS A 133 4.69 21.46 7.62
N LYS A 134 4.48 22.56 8.37
CA LYS A 134 4.82 23.92 7.94
C LYS A 134 6.31 24.06 7.67
N GLN A 135 7.14 23.56 8.59
CA GLN A 135 8.58 23.54 8.45
C GLN A 135 9.02 22.79 7.21
N LEU A 136 8.54 21.55 7.04
CA LEU A 136 8.87 20.70 5.89
C LEU A 136 8.46 21.35 4.56
N GLN A 137 7.28 21.94 4.48
CA GLN A 137 6.82 22.63 3.28
C GLN A 137 7.65 23.86 2.94
N ALA A 138 8.10 24.62 3.95
CA ALA A 138 9.01 25.74 3.74
C ALA A 138 10.37 25.26 3.20
N GLU A 139 10.90 24.16 3.72
CA GLU A 139 12.14 23.54 3.24
C GLU A 139 12.00 22.98 1.81
N MET A 140 10.88 22.33 1.52
CA MET A 140 10.58 21.88 0.15
C MET A 140 10.49 23.07 -0.81
N MET A 141 9.93 24.21 -0.39
CA MET A 141 9.83 25.42 -1.20
C MET A 141 11.20 26.00 -1.54
N GLN A 142 12.12 25.99 -0.57
CA GLN A 142 13.51 26.41 -0.79
C GLN A 142 14.20 25.53 -1.83
N SER A 143 14.02 24.22 -1.76
CA SER A 143 14.60 23.27 -2.72
C SER A 143 13.96 23.35 -4.09
N HIS A 144 12.64 23.57 -4.15
CA HIS A 144 11.86 23.65 -5.39
C HIS A 144 12.31 24.82 -6.30
N MET A 145 12.87 25.85 -5.71
CA MET A 145 13.46 26.98 -6.45
C MET A 145 14.53 26.49 -7.45
N VAL A 146 15.30 25.48 -7.07
CA VAL A 146 16.52 25.09 -7.80
C VAL A 146 16.42 23.70 -8.42
N LYS A 147 15.83 22.72 -7.74
CA LYS A 147 15.91 21.30 -8.12
C LYS A 147 14.63 20.54 -7.79
N ASP A 148 14.49 19.38 -8.40
CA ASP A 148 13.44 18.41 -8.05
C ASP A 148 13.67 17.81 -6.66
N ILE A 149 12.61 17.31 -6.03
CA ILE A 149 12.60 16.92 -4.63
C ILE A 149 12.32 15.42 -4.50
N CYS A 150 13.01 14.76 -3.58
CA CYS A 150 12.67 13.43 -3.10
C CYS A 150 12.25 13.50 -1.62
N LEU A 151 11.01 13.14 -1.33
CA LEU A 151 10.47 13.10 0.02
C LEU A 151 10.56 11.68 0.57
N ILE A 152 11.40 11.47 1.57
CA ILE A 152 11.63 10.18 2.23
C ILE A 152 10.84 10.14 3.54
N GLY A 153 10.14 9.04 3.80
CA GLY A 153 9.41 8.86 5.06
C GLY A 153 8.78 7.49 5.17
N GLY A 154 8.37 7.10 6.36
CA GLY A 154 7.72 5.83 6.65
C GLY A 154 6.41 5.63 5.90
N LYS A 155 5.90 4.40 5.89
CA LYS A 155 4.58 4.08 5.33
C LYS A 155 3.49 4.83 6.11
N GLY A 156 2.46 5.28 5.41
CA GLY A 156 1.30 5.91 6.04
C GLY A 156 1.56 7.21 6.84
N CYS A 157 2.75 7.82 6.74
CA CYS A 157 3.07 9.08 7.42
C CYS A 157 2.48 10.34 6.76
N GLY A 158 1.89 10.22 5.56
CA GLY A 158 1.23 11.34 4.88
C GLY A 158 2.05 12.01 3.78
N LYS A 159 3.12 11.39 3.25
CA LYS A 159 3.95 11.93 2.14
C LYS A 159 3.12 12.45 0.97
N THR A 160 2.21 11.62 0.47
CA THR A 160 1.36 11.97 -0.68
C THR A 160 0.46 13.17 -0.39
N VAL A 161 -0.06 13.27 0.84
CA VAL A 161 -0.94 14.38 1.25
C VAL A 161 -0.16 15.70 1.30
N ILE A 162 1.06 15.68 1.86
CA ILE A 162 1.95 16.86 1.86
C ILE A 162 2.33 17.27 0.45
N ALA A 163 2.71 16.31 -0.41
CA ALA A 163 3.07 16.63 -1.80
C ALA A 163 1.88 17.21 -2.59
N LYS A 164 0.67 16.70 -2.37
CA LYS A 164 -0.56 17.29 -2.96
C LYS A 164 -0.83 18.70 -2.43
N ASN A 165 -0.72 18.91 -1.13
CA ASN A 165 -0.91 20.25 -0.53
C ASN A 165 0.14 21.24 -1.04
N PHE A 166 1.40 20.81 -1.19
CA PHE A 166 2.47 21.60 -1.80
C PHE A 166 2.13 22.01 -3.25
N ALA A 167 1.64 21.05 -4.04
CA ALA A 167 1.23 21.32 -5.42
C ALA A 167 0.04 22.29 -5.49
N ASP A 168 -0.95 22.14 -4.60
CA ASP A 168 -2.10 23.04 -4.51
C ASP A 168 -1.68 24.47 -4.13
N THR A 169 -0.72 24.62 -3.23
CA THR A 169 -0.17 25.92 -2.80
C THR A 169 0.47 26.67 -3.98
N LEU A 170 1.07 25.95 -4.94
CA LEU A 170 1.68 26.53 -6.13
C LEU A 170 0.79 26.49 -7.39
N GLY A 171 -0.44 25.98 -7.29
CA GLY A 171 -1.38 25.88 -8.40
C GLY A 171 -0.96 24.89 -9.50
N TYR A 172 -0.28 23.81 -9.14
CA TYR A 172 0.06 22.74 -10.06
C TYR A 172 -1.12 21.78 -10.32
N ASN A 173 -1.22 21.32 -11.56
CA ASN A 173 -1.91 20.07 -11.86
C ASN A 173 -0.96 18.92 -11.59
N ILE A 174 -1.44 17.91 -10.85
CA ILE A 174 -0.63 16.76 -10.43
C ILE A 174 -0.81 15.61 -11.40
N GLU A 175 0.29 14.94 -11.73
CA GLU A 175 0.30 13.68 -12.46
C GLU A 175 0.91 12.59 -11.56
N PRO A 176 0.11 11.77 -10.86
CA PRO A 176 0.62 10.70 -10.02
C PRO A 176 1.02 9.49 -10.85
N ILE A 177 2.24 9.03 -10.68
CA ILE A 177 2.81 7.84 -11.33
C ILE A 177 3.31 6.90 -10.26
N MET A 178 2.70 5.70 -10.20
CA MET A 178 3.17 4.63 -9.34
C MET A 178 4.31 3.89 -10.00
N LEU A 179 5.42 3.76 -9.28
CA LEU A 179 6.59 3.01 -9.71
C LEU A 179 6.62 1.61 -9.06
N TYR A 180 7.03 0.61 -9.83
CA TYR A 180 7.11 -0.79 -9.39
C TYR A 180 8.34 -1.48 -9.98
N GLN A 181 8.74 -2.60 -9.39
CA GLN A 181 10.02 -3.26 -9.65
C GLN A 181 10.23 -3.67 -11.11
N ASP A 182 9.20 -4.18 -11.77
CA ASP A 182 9.28 -4.70 -13.14
C ASP A 182 8.99 -3.63 -14.20
N MET A 183 8.89 -2.37 -13.80
CA MET A 183 8.65 -1.25 -14.71
C MET A 183 9.84 -1.07 -15.65
N THR A 184 9.54 -0.95 -16.92
CA THR A 184 10.56 -0.75 -17.97
C THR A 184 10.66 0.72 -18.38
N ALA A 185 11.73 1.08 -19.05
CA ALA A 185 11.91 2.41 -19.63
C ALA A 185 10.78 2.78 -20.63
N ARG A 186 10.21 1.78 -21.32
CA ARG A 186 9.07 1.99 -22.23
C ARG A 186 7.81 2.40 -21.49
N ASP A 187 7.56 1.81 -20.33
CA ASP A 187 6.40 2.17 -19.49
C ASP A 187 6.50 3.60 -18.99
N LEU A 188 7.73 4.08 -18.72
CA LEU A 188 7.99 5.45 -18.29
C LEU A 188 7.92 6.48 -19.41
N LEU A 189 8.27 6.10 -20.64
CA LEU A 189 8.41 7.06 -21.73
C LEU A 189 7.30 6.94 -22.78
N GLN A 190 7.23 5.82 -23.46
CA GLN A 190 6.27 5.59 -24.56
C GLN A 190 5.92 4.12 -24.69
N GLN A 191 4.65 3.83 -24.91
CA GLN A 191 4.13 2.50 -25.17
C GLN A 191 3.67 2.35 -26.62
N ARG A 192 3.95 1.19 -27.21
CA ARG A 192 3.38 0.83 -28.52
C ARG A 192 1.94 0.34 -28.33
N TYR A 193 1.05 0.77 -29.20
CA TYR A 193 -0.31 0.27 -29.26
C TYR A 193 -0.74 0.05 -30.71
N THR A 194 -1.68 -0.84 -30.91
CA THR A 194 -2.23 -1.16 -32.25
C THR A 194 -3.48 -0.34 -32.48
N LEU A 195 -3.51 0.36 -33.60
CA LEU A 195 -4.69 1.08 -34.06
C LEU A 195 -5.77 0.13 -34.56
N PRO A 196 -7.05 0.54 -34.64
CA PRO A 196 -8.12 -0.28 -35.18
C PRO A 196 -7.90 -0.77 -36.62
N ASN A 197 -7.10 -0.05 -37.40
CA ASN A 197 -6.70 -0.44 -38.76
C ASN A 197 -5.55 -1.46 -38.83
N GLY A 198 -5.03 -1.91 -37.68
CA GLY A 198 -3.91 -2.85 -37.57
C GLY A 198 -2.52 -2.22 -37.55
N ASP A 199 -2.40 -0.91 -37.80
CA ASP A 199 -1.12 -0.21 -37.73
C ASP A 199 -0.64 -0.08 -36.27
N THR A 200 0.67 0.10 -36.11
CA THR A 200 1.28 0.32 -34.79
C THR A 200 1.61 1.80 -34.62
N ALA A 201 1.18 2.37 -33.52
CA ALA A 201 1.50 3.74 -33.12
C ALA A 201 2.18 3.80 -31.77
N TRP A 202 2.86 4.92 -31.48
CA TRP A 202 3.42 5.21 -30.17
C TRP A 202 2.49 6.15 -29.41
N ARG A 203 2.28 5.85 -28.13
CA ARG A 203 1.57 6.71 -27.21
C ARG A 203 2.52 7.17 -26.11
N SER A 204 2.61 8.49 -25.92
CA SER A 204 3.40 9.08 -24.85
C SER A 204 2.84 8.70 -23.48
N SER A 205 3.74 8.45 -22.55
CA SER A 205 3.39 8.16 -21.15
C SER A 205 2.83 9.41 -20.46
N PRO A 206 2.18 9.24 -19.30
CA PRO A 206 1.77 10.37 -18.46
C PRO A 206 2.93 11.27 -18.06
N LEU A 207 4.14 10.72 -17.87
CA LEU A 207 5.35 11.49 -17.56
C LEU A 207 5.73 12.45 -18.71
N VAL A 208 5.73 11.95 -19.94
CA VAL A 208 6.05 12.74 -21.12
C VAL A 208 5.01 13.83 -21.34
N ASN A 209 3.72 13.49 -21.19
CA ASN A 209 2.64 14.47 -21.30
C ASN A 209 2.74 15.55 -20.21
N ALA A 210 3.07 15.17 -18.99
CA ALA A 210 3.27 16.12 -17.90
C ALA A 210 4.45 17.06 -18.14
N ALA A 211 5.53 16.56 -18.76
CA ALA A 211 6.69 17.36 -19.13
C ALA A 211 6.35 18.42 -20.20
N LEU A 212 5.48 18.07 -21.15
CA LEU A 212 5.02 18.99 -22.20
C LEU A 212 3.99 20.02 -21.66
N GLU A 213 3.13 19.59 -20.73
CA GLU A 213 2.04 20.42 -20.20
C GLU A 213 2.43 21.25 -18.97
N GLY A 214 3.64 21.07 -18.41
CA GLY A 214 4.12 21.79 -17.23
C GLY A 214 3.45 21.36 -15.92
N LYS A 215 3.07 20.10 -15.80
CA LYS A 215 2.50 19.53 -14.58
C LYS A 215 3.57 19.16 -13.54
N LEU A 216 3.14 19.00 -12.31
CA LEU A 216 3.94 18.40 -11.23
C LEU A 216 3.73 16.87 -11.23
N VAL A 217 4.79 16.14 -11.46
CA VAL A 217 4.74 14.67 -11.43
C VAL A 217 5.07 14.18 -10.01
N LEU A 218 4.22 13.30 -9.48
CA LEU A 218 4.47 12.57 -8.25
C LEU A 218 4.92 11.14 -8.58
N LEU A 219 6.21 10.85 -8.41
CA LEU A 219 6.76 9.51 -8.59
C LEU A 219 6.68 8.75 -7.26
N ASP A 220 5.62 7.97 -7.06
CA ASP A 220 5.47 7.19 -5.81
C ASP A 220 6.13 5.81 -5.92
N GLY A 221 6.98 5.49 -4.96
CA GLY A 221 7.65 4.20 -4.88
C GLY A 221 8.98 4.11 -5.64
N ILE A 222 9.71 5.20 -5.75
CA ILE A 222 10.98 5.27 -6.48
C ILE A 222 12.03 4.28 -5.94
N HIS A 223 11.97 3.92 -4.66
CA HIS A 223 12.79 2.91 -4.01
C HIS A 223 12.53 1.46 -4.49
N ARG A 224 11.48 1.24 -5.28
CA ARG A 224 11.11 -0.10 -5.77
C ARG A 224 11.63 -0.40 -7.16
N VAL A 225 11.98 0.65 -7.92
CA VAL A 225 12.38 0.52 -9.32
C VAL A 225 13.85 0.16 -9.44
N ASN A 226 14.17 -0.66 -10.45
CA ASN A 226 15.56 -0.98 -10.81
C ASN A 226 16.34 0.29 -11.15
N ALA A 227 17.58 0.40 -10.66
CA ALA A 227 18.47 1.52 -10.95
C ALA A 227 18.65 1.75 -12.48
N GLY A 228 18.72 0.67 -13.27
CA GLY A 228 18.83 0.77 -14.73
C GLY A 228 17.60 1.43 -15.41
N THR A 229 16.39 1.23 -14.87
CA THR A 229 15.19 1.90 -15.36
C THR A 229 15.19 3.39 -14.97
N LEU A 230 15.69 3.71 -13.78
CA LEU A 230 15.79 5.09 -13.29
C LEU A 230 16.84 5.92 -14.06
N ALA A 231 17.88 5.28 -14.61
CA ALA A 231 18.88 5.94 -15.43
C ALA A 231 18.28 6.71 -16.64
N VAL A 232 17.13 6.24 -17.14
CA VAL A 232 16.39 6.93 -18.22
C VAL A 232 15.85 8.28 -17.76
N LEU A 233 15.49 8.41 -16.47
CA LEU A 233 15.00 9.67 -15.90
C LEU A 233 16.11 10.67 -15.63
N GLN A 234 17.37 10.24 -15.56
CA GLN A 234 18.50 11.09 -15.21
C GLN A 234 18.61 12.30 -16.13
N ARG A 235 18.55 12.09 -17.45
CA ARG A 235 18.61 13.19 -18.43
C ARG A 235 17.42 14.13 -18.33
N LEU A 236 16.22 13.59 -18.07
CA LEU A 236 15.02 14.41 -17.89
C LEU A 236 15.12 15.28 -16.64
N ILE A 237 15.71 14.77 -15.58
CA ILE A 237 15.83 15.48 -14.30
C ILE A 237 16.97 16.49 -14.33
N HIS A 238 18.17 16.11 -14.81
CA HIS A 238 19.33 17.00 -14.83
C HIS A 238 19.28 18.02 -15.95
N ASP A 239 19.09 17.55 -17.19
CA ASP A 239 19.27 18.38 -18.38
C ASP A 239 17.95 18.91 -18.91
N ARG A 240 16.81 18.41 -18.39
CA ARG A 240 15.50 18.66 -19.00
C ARG A 240 15.47 18.29 -20.48
N GLU A 241 16.09 17.16 -20.80
CA GLU A 241 16.13 16.62 -22.16
C GLU A 241 15.75 15.16 -22.18
N LEU A 242 15.07 14.74 -23.24
CA LEU A 242 14.65 13.35 -23.41
C LEU A 242 14.59 12.99 -24.89
N SER A 243 15.08 11.81 -25.25
CA SER A 243 14.86 11.23 -26.59
C SER A 243 13.86 10.10 -26.46
N LEU A 244 12.82 10.13 -27.28
CA LEU A 244 11.73 9.18 -27.28
C LEU A 244 11.94 8.09 -28.33
N TYR A 245 11.22 6.98 -28.19
CA TYR A 245 11.36 5.81 -29.08
C TYR A 245 10.79 6.02 -30.48
N ASP A 246 9.90 6.99 -30.67
CA ASP A 246 9.38 7.42 -31.99
C ASP A 246 10.33 8.36 -32.73
N GLY A 247 11.49 8.67 -32.15
CA GLY A 247 12.47 9.60 -32.69
C GLY A 247 12.27 11.05 -32.24
N SER A 248 11.20 11.36 -31.51
CA SER A 248 10.95 12.70 -30.98
C SER A 248 11.99 13.06 -29.89
N ARG A 249 12.31 14.35 -29.84
CA ARG A 249 13.20 14.91 -28.84
C ARG A 249 12.51 15.99 -28.02
N LEU A 250 12.62 15.87 -26.72
CA LEU A 250 12.23 16.92 -25.78
C LEU A 250 13.50 17.68 -25.36
N LEU A 251 13.47 18.99 -25.45
CA LEU A 251 14.59 19.87 -25.12
C LEU A 251 14.19 20.87 -24.03
N ARG A 252 15.15 21.27 -23.24
CA ARG A 252 14.99 22.37 -22.29
C ARG A 252 14.63 23.66 -23.05
N GLU A 253 13.77 24.49 -22.49
CA GLU A 253 13.20 25.65 -23.16
C GLU A 253 14.27 26.60 -23.73
N ASP A 254 15.32 26.94 -22.96
CA ASP A 254 16.40 27.83 -23.41
C ASP A 254 17.16 27.27 -24.61
N ARG A 255 17.38 25.95 -24.65
CA ARG A 255 18.01 25.26 -25.76
C ARG A 255 17.11 25.19 -26.98
N TYR A 256 15.81 24.97 -26.77
CA TYR A 256 14.83 24.97 -27.80
C TYR A 256 14.73 26.37 -28.48
N MET A 257 14.70 27.43 -27.68
CA MET A 257 14.67 28.81 -28.17
C MET A 257 15.93 29.20 -28.97
N ARG A 258 17.12 28.82 -28.47
CA ARG A 258 18.38 29.00 -29.22
C ARG A 258 18.34 28.28 -30.58
N LEU A 259 17.91 27.02 -30.59
CA LEU A 259 17.80 26.24 -31.83
C LEU A 259 16.82 26.88 -32.82
N LYS A 260 15.71 27.43 -32.33
CA LYS A 260 14.72 28.15 -33.11
C LYS A 260 15.32 29.41 -33.75
N GLU A 261 16.10 30.17 -33.01
CA GLU A 261 16.79 31.37 -33.47
C GLU A 261 17.90 31.04 -34.50
N GLU A 262 18.77 30.06 -34.17
CA GLU A 262 19.87 29.63 -35.03
C GLU A 262 19.39 29.10 -36.39
N LEU A 263 18.32 28.32 -36.39
CA LEU A 263 17.76 27.71 -37.60
C LEU A 263 16.70 28.58 -38.29
N GLN A 264 16.29 29.69 -37.67
CA GLN A 264 15.21 30.56 -38.13
C GLN A 264 13.91 29.81 -38.47
N LEU A 265 13.55 28.83 -37.66
CA LEU A 265 12.38 27.98 -37.81
C LEU A 265 11.24 28.45 -36.91
N SER A 266 9.98 28.22 -37.38
CA SER A 266 8.81 28.40 -36.54
C SER A 266 8.60 27.17 -35.58
N ASP A 267 7.77 27.35 -34.55
CA ASP A 267 7.43 26.24 -33.63
C ASP A 267 6.78 25.07 -34.39
N GLU A 268 5.90 25.34 -35.35
CA GLU A 268 5.28 24.32 -36.19
C GLU A 268 6.29 23.54 -37.03
N GLN A 269 7.35 24.21 -37.51
CA GLN A 269 8.41 23.57 -38.29
C GLN A 269 9.31 22.69 -37.42
N LEU A 270 9.60 23.11 -36.21
CA LEU A 270 10.32 22.28 -35.24
C LEU A 270 9.50 21.07 -34.78
N GLN A 271 8.20 21.25 -34.53
CA GLN A 271 7.29 20.17 -34.20
C GLN A 271 7.14 19.14 -35.34
N LYS A 272 7.09 19.57 -36.58
CA LYS A 272 7.14 18.68 -37.76
C LYS A 272 8.43 17.87 -37.84
N ARG A 273 9.52 18.35 -37.24
CA ARG A 273 10.79 17.64 -37.08
C ARG A 273 10.85 16.83 -35.77
N SER A 274 9.72 16.68 -35.10
CA SER A 274 9.60 15.93 -33.83
C SER A 274 10.47 16.50 -32.71
N ILE A 275 10.62 17.83 -32.64
CA ILE A 275 11.36 18.51 -31.56
C ILE A 275 10.36 19.37 -30.77
N PHE A 276 10.30 19.12 -29.47
CA PHE A 276 9.35 19.76 -28.55
C PHE A 276 10.07 20.38 -27.35
N PRO A 277 9.61 21.53 -26.82
CA PRO A 277 10.15 22.09 -25.60
C PRO A 277 9.54 21.41 -24.37
N ILE A 278 10.34 21.17 -23.35
CA ILE A 278 9.84 20.84 -22.01
C ILE A 278 9.35 22.14 -21.37
N HIS A 279 8.14 22.10 -20.84
CA HIS A 279 7.54 23.27 -20.21
C HIS A 279 8.35 23.71 -18.97
N PRO A 280 8.67 25.02 -18.81
CA PRO A 280 9.53 25.50 -17.72
C PRO A 280 8.95 25.28 -16.31
N SER A 281 7.63 25.19 -16.20
CA SER A 281 6.95 24.87 -14.93
C SER A 281 7.06 23.39 -14.54
N PHE A 282 7.48 22.49 -15.43
CA PHE A 282 7.58 21.05 -15.14
C PHE A 282 8.51 20.75 -13.98
N ARG A 283 8.03 20.00 -13.01
CA ARG A 283 8.78 19.56 -11.83
C ARG A 283 8.37 18.13 -11.42
N ILE A 284 9.26 17.50 -10.66
CA ILE A 284 9.08 16.15 -10.15
C ILE A 284 9.22 16.17 -8.63
N ILE A 285 8.30 15.52 -7.94
CA ILE A 285 8.44 15.13 -6.54
C ILE A 285 8.42 13.61 -6.46
N ALA A 286 9.53 13.01 -6.03
CA ALA A 286 9.63 11.59 -5.80
C ALA A 286 9.27 11.27 -4.34
N LEU A 287 8.54 10.16 -4.12
CA LEU A 287 8.17 9.67 -2.80
C LEU A 287 8.86 8.34 -2.56
N ALA A 288 9.57 8.22 -1.44
CA ALA A 288 10.34 7.04 -1.10
C ALA A 288 10.14 6.62 0.37
N GLU A 289 10.44 5.35 0.63
CA GLU A 289 10.62 4.85 1.99
C GLU A 289 12.12 4.87 2.34
N PRO A 290 12.48 5.02 3.62
CA PRO A 290 13.89 5.02 4.00
C PRO A 290 14.55 3.69 3.65
N PRO A 291 15.84 3.68 3.24
CA PRO A 291 16.56 2.44 2.96
C PRO A 291 16.72 1.60 4.22
N VAL A 292 16.74 0.29 4.06
CA VAL A 292 17.00 -0.64 5.18
C VAL A 292 18.50 -0.74 5.39
N ILE A 293 18.97 -0.23 6.53
CA ILE A 293 20.39 -0.26 6.90
C ILE A 293 20.85 -1.71 7.08
N GLY A 294 21.97 -2.08 6.47
CA GLY A 294 22.55 -3.44 6.56
C GLY A 294 22.05 -4.43 5.50
N SER A 295 21.11 -4.04 4.65
CA SER A 295 20.65 -4.87 3.54
C SER A 295 21.12 -4.30 2.20
N THR A 296 22.06 -4.97 1.54
CA THR A 296 22.52 -4.58 0.19
C THR A 296 21.42 -4.67 -0.87
N ALA A 297 20.47 -5.57 -0.68
CA ALA A 297 19.35 -5.78 -1.60
C ALA A 297 18.30 -4.65 -1.56
N HIS A 298 18.27 -3.85 -0.49
CA HIS A 298 17.29 -2.77 -0.29
C HIS A 298 17.93 -1.38 -0.21
N GLN A 299 19.21 -1.28 -0.60
CA GLN A 299 19.92 0.00 -0.64
C GLN A 299 19.73 0.65 -2.02
N TRP A 300 18.58 1.30 -2.19
CA TRP A 300 18.18 1.93 -3.46
C TRP A 300 18.84 3.30 -3.71
N LEU A 301 19.39 3.94 -2.66
CA LEU A 301 20.07 5.23 -2.75
C LEU A 301 21.52 5.05 -3.21
N GLY A 302 21.70 4.78 -4.50
CA GLY A 302 23.02 4.77 -5.13
C GLY A 302 23.55 6.17 -5.47
N PRO A 303 24.83 6.30 -5.84
CA PRO A 303 25.45 7.59 -6.17
C PRO A 303 24.75 8.33 -7.32
N GLU A 304 24.31 7.62 -8.34
CA GLU A 304 23.54 8.18 -9.47
C GLU A 304 22.24 8.83 -9.00
N PHE A 305 21.57 8.18 -8.04
CA PHE A 305 20.31 8.65 -7.50
C PHE A 305 20.47 9.90 -6.64
N LEU A 306 21.56 9.99 -5.87
CA LEU A 306 21.89 11.14 -5.04
C LEU A 306 22.09 12.42 -5.87
N THR A 307 22.46 12.32 -7.13
CA THR A 307 22.61 13.48 -8.01
C THR A 307 21.28 14.03 -8.53
N MET A 308 20.19 13.24 -8.53
CA MET A 308 18.93 13.62 -9.17
C MET A 308 18.11 14.61 -8.37
N PHE A 309 18.03 14.47 -7.06
CA PHE A 309 17.07 15.17 -6.18
C PHE A 309 17.72 15.89 -5.02
N PHE A 310 16.98 16.83 -4.43
CA PHE A 310 17.17 17.22 -3.04
C PHE A 310 16.27 16.34 -2.15
N PHE A 311 16.84 15.85 -1.06
CA PHE A 311 16.21 14.89 -0.18
C PHE A 311 15.65 15.56 1.08
N HIS A 312 14.37 15.39 1.31
CA HIS A 312 13.72 15.84 2.54
C HIS A 312 13.18 14.65 3.31
N TYR A 313 13.45 14.63 4.60
CA TYR A 313 12.99 13.56 5.47
C TYR A 313 11.75 13.96 6.26
N MET A 314 10.67 13.24 6.02
CA MET A 314 9.44 13.36 6.79
C MET A 314 9.52 12.47 8.02
N LYS A 315 9.84 13.06 9.16
CA LYS A 315 9.86 12.36 10.45
C LYS A 315 8.44 12.00 10.89
N PRO A 316 8.27 10.94 11.69
CA PRO A 316 7.00 10.68 12.37
C PRO A 316 6.58 11.92 13.19
N LEU A 317 5.28 12.21 13.22
CA LEU A 317 4.76 13.34 13.99
C LEU A 317 5.03 13.15 15.49
N VAL A 318 5.23 14.26 16.18
CA VAL A 318 5.32 14.29 17.65
C VAL A 318 3.92 13.99 18.21
N LYS A 319 3.83 13.40 19.41
CA LYS A 319 2.57 13.01 20.04
C LYS A 319 1.52 14.13 20.06
N SER A 320 1.91 15.35 20.38
CA SER A 320 1.01 16.51 20.41
C SER A 320 0.42 16.85 19.02
N GLU A 321 1.23 16.77 17.98
CA GLU A 321 0.80 17.02 16.61
C GLU A 321 -0.09 15.89 16.08
N GLU A 322 0.22 14.64 16.44
CA GLU A 322 -0.59 13.48 16.06
C GLU A 322 -1.97 13.53 16.75
N ILE A 323 -2.04 13.97 18.01
CA ILE A 323 -3.30 14.28 18.71
C ILE A 323 -4.10 15.34 17.94
N GLN A 324 -3.46 16.43 17.54
CA GLN A 324 -4.10 17.50 16.79
C GLN A 324 -4.72 16.97 15.50
N VAL A 325 -3.95 16.24 14.70
CA VAL A 325 -4.43 15.67 13.42
C VAL A 325 -5.61 14.72 13.64
N ILE A 326 -5.51 13.84 14.64
CA ILE A 326 -6.60 12.87 14.90
C ILE A 326 -7.86 13.58 15.39
N LYS A 327 -7.76 14.52 16.33
CA LYS A 327 -8.91 15.25 16.86
C LYS A 327 -9.62 16.10 15.81
N GLU A 328 -8.88 16.76 14.93
CA GLU A 328 -9.48 17.55 13.86
C GLU A 328 -10.18 16.68 12.80
N LYS A 329 -9.65 15.46 12.52
CA LYS A 329 -10.26 14.51 11.58
C LYS A 329 -11.36 13.65 12.21
N VAL A 330 -11.30 13.40 13.51
CA VAL A 330 -12.22 12.55 14.28
C VAL A 330 -12.56 13.26 15.60
N PRO A 331 -13.44 14.25 15.58
CA PRO A 331 -13.74 15.07 16.76
C PRO A 331 -14.32 14.29 17.95
N ASN A 332 -15.04 13.21 17.67
CA ASN A 332 -15.79 12.44 18.69
C ASN A 332 -15.01 11.22 19.23
N VAL A 333 -13.70 11.16 19.01
CA VAL A 333 -12.89 10.04 19.55
C VAL A 333 -12.83 10.10 21.08
N PRO A 334 -13.01 8.97 21.80
CA PRO A 334 -12.87 8.94 23.26
C PRO A 334 -11.46 9.35 23.69
N GLN A 335 -11.35 10.39 24.51
CA GLN A 335 -10.08 11.00 24.88
C GLN A 335 -9.14 10.01 25.58
N GLU A 336 -9.67 9.23 26.52
CA GLU A 336 -8.87 8.25 27.26
C GLU A 336 -8.28 7.15 26.34
N ALA A 337 -9.09 6.64 25.41
CA ALA A 337 -8.65 5.66 24.44
C ALA A 337 -7.56 6.22 23.50
N LEU A 338 -7.72 7.47 23.05
CA LEU A 338 -6.75 8.16 22.22
C LEU A 338 -5.41 8.35 22.95
N ASP A 339 -5.45 8.80 24.22
CA ASP A 339 -4.24 9.04 25.01
C ASP A 339 -3.48 7.74 25.29
N LYS A 340 -4.17 6.65 25.58
CA LYS A 340 -3.58 5.31 25.74
C LYS A 340 -2.97 4.81 24.44
N LEU A 341 -3.71 4.90 23.33
CA LEU A 341 -3.26 4.45 22.02
C LEU A 341 -1.97 5.18 21.58
N LEU A 342 -1.93 6.49 21.70
CA LEU A 342 -0.78 7.29 21.32
C LEU A 342 0.41 7.09 22.26
N SER A 343 0.17 6.98 23.57
CA SER A 343 1.25 6.67 24.53
C SER A 343 1.90 5.32 24.23
N PHE A 344 1.10 4.32 23.91
CA PHE A 344 1.56 3.01 23.50
C PHE A 344 2.39 3.07 22.20
N THR A 345 1.85 3.73 21.17
CA THR A 345 2.51 3.80 19.85
C THR A 345 3.84 4.57 19.93
N HIS A 346 3.88 5.70 20.65
CA HIS A 346 5.11 6.49 20.80
C HIS A 346 6.15 5.74 21.62
N LYS A 347 5.76 5.01 22.69
CA LYS A 347 6.66 4.15 23.45
C LYS A 347 7.32 3.07 22.56
N LEU A 348 6.54 2.44 21.66
CA LEU A 348 7.08 1.49 20.69
C LEU A 348 8.08 2.12 19.71
N ARG A 349 7.80 3.33 19.24
CA ARG A 349 8.69 4.05 18.31
C ARG A 349 10.02 4.49 18.94
N GLU A 350 10.04 4.76 20.24
CA GLU A 350 11.22 5.20 20.98
C GLU A 350 12.13 4.04 21.42
N THR A 351 11.60 2.83 21.48
CA THR A 351 12.33 1.64 21.90
C THR A 351 13.33 1.21 20.83
N GLN A 352 14.55 0.82 21.26
CA GLN A 352 15.59 0.32 20.34
C GLN A 352 15.43 -1.17 19.97
N ASP A 353 14.47 -1.88 20.54
CA ASP A 353 14.20 -3.27 20.23
C ASP A 353 13.68 -3.42 18.80
N PRO A 354 14.33 -4.20 17.92
CA PRO A 354 13.91 -4.41 16.54
C PRO A 354 12.49 -4.97 16.43
N THR A 355 12.07 -5.80 17.38
CA THR A 355 10.72 -6.36 17.41
C THR A 355 9.67 -5.28 17.69
N ALA A 356 9.93 -4.42 18.65
CA ALA A 356 9.06 -3.29 18.96
C ALA A 356 9.00 -2.27 17.81
N GLN A 357 10.12 -2.02 17.14
CA GLN A 357 10.16 -1.15 15.95
C GLN A 357 9.36 -1.72 14.78
N SER A 358 9.40 -3.04 14.57
CA SER A 358 8.58 -3.70 13.55
C SER A 358 7.08 -3.57 13.86
N LEU A 359 6.69 -3.71 15.13
CA LEU A 359 5.30 -3.48 15.57
C LEU A 359 4.90 -2.01 15.42
N ALA A 360 5.78 -1.08 15.75
CA ALA A 360 5.54 0.36 15.56
C ALA A 360 5.33 0.73 14.08
N ALA A 361 6.01 0.05 13.17
CA ALA A 361 5.84 0.24 11.73
C ALA A 361 4.43 -0.15 11.24
N SER A 362 3.78 -1.10 11.91
CA SER A 362 2.38 -1.49 11.62
C SER A 362 1.37 -0.44 12.08
N LEU A 363 1.74 0.41 13.05
CA LEU A 363 0.89 1.48 13.60
C LEU A 363 1.24 2.85 12.99
N SER A 364 1.06 2.96 11.68
CA SER A 364 1.20 4.23 10.97
C SER A 364 0.12 5.23 11.39
N THR A 365 0.32 6.52 11.13
CA THR A 365 -0.69 7.56 11.37
C THR A 365 -2.03 7.26 10.68
N ARG A 366 -1.99 6.61 9.51
CA ARG A 366 -3.18 6.11 8.80
C ARG A 366 -3.93 5.06 9.63
N GLN A 367 -3.21 4.09 10.21
CA GLN A 367 -3.83 3.06 11.06
C GLN A 367 -4.39 3.68 12.34
N LEU A 368 -3.68 4.64 12.94
CA LEU A 368 -4.18 5.36 14.12
C LEU A 368 -5.46 6.13 13.83
N LEU A 369 -5.55 6.78 12.68
CA LEU A 369 -6.79 7.44 12.22
C LEU A 369 -7.93 6.44 12.02
N ARG A 370 -7.66 5.27 11.43
CA ARG A 370 -8.64 4.20 11.22
C ARG A 370 -9.17 3.67 12.56
N ILE A 371 -8.28 3.35 13.49
CA ILE A 371 -8.64 2.91 14.84
C ILE A 371 -9.49 4.00 15.54
N SER A 372 -9.08 5.26 15.46
CA SER A 372 -9.79 6.37 16.07
C SER A 372 -11.18 6.59 15.49
N ARG A 373 -11.37 6.48 14.16
CA ARG A 373 -12.68 6.54 13.51
C ARG A 373 -13.59 5.40 13.99
N ARG A 374 -13.03 4.21 14.09
CA ARG A 374 -13.76 3.03 14.56
C ARG A 374 -14.20 3.19 16.01
N LEU A 375 -13.33 3.63 16.91
CA LEU A 375 -13.67 3.90 18.32
C LEU A 375 -14.64 5.06 18.50
N SER A 376 -14.62 6.05 17.60
CA SER A 376 -15.59 7.15 17.59
C SER A 376 -17.00 6.68 17.24
N GLN A 377 -17.13 5.78 16.27
CA GLN A 377 -18.42 5.23 15.82
C GLN A 377 -18.94 4.12 16.74
N TYR A 378 -18.02 3.34 17.32
CA TYR A 378 -18.29 2.20 18.19
C TYR A 378 -17.58 2.37 19.54
N PRO A 379 -18.06 3.25 20.45
CA PRO A 379 -17.36 3.57 21.70
C PRO A 379 -17.17 2.39 22.66
N ASN A 380 -18.03 1.38 22.55
CA ASN A 380 -18.00 0.17 23.38
C ASN A 380 -16.96 -0.85 22.90
N GLU A 381 -16.28 -0.61 21.80
CA GLU A 381 -15.25 -1.52 21.30
C GLU A 381 -13.98 -1.42 22.13
N ASN A 382 -13.39 -2.58 22.44
CA ASN A 382 -12.17 -2.64 23.24
C ASN A 382 -10.97 -2.17 22.41
N LEU A 383 -10.20 -1.22 22.95
CA LEU A 383 -8.97 -0.72 22.35
C LEU A 383 -7.94 -1.84 22.13
N HIS A 384 -7.81 -2.79 23.04
CA HIS A 384 -6.94 -3.98 22.90
C HIS A 384 -7.27 -4.74 21.62
N SER A 385 -8.55 -5.04 21.40
CA SER A 385 -9.02 -5.74 20.20
C SER A 385 -8.72 -4.95 18.92
N ALA A 386 -8.94 -3.64 18.91
CA ALA A 386 -8.66 -2.78 17.76
C ALA A 386 -7.16 -2.76 17.40
N VAL A 387 -6.27 -2.66 18.39
CA VAL A 387 -4.81 -2.65 18.18
C VAL A 387 -4.30 -4.03 17.72
N THR A 388 -4.74 -5.11 18.35
CA THR A 388 -4.32 -6.47 18.00
C THR A 388 -4.76 -6.87 16.60
N LYS A 389 -5.92 -6.41 16.15
CA LYS A 389 -6.37 -6.55 14.74
C LYS A 389 -5.49 -5.77 13.78
N ALA A 390 -5.19 -4.51 14.08
CA ALA A 390 -4.35 -3.66 13.23
C ALA A 390 -2.94 -4.24 13.05
N CYS A 391 -2.39 -4.85 14.10
CA CYS A 391 -1.08 -5.51 14.08
C CYS A 391 -1.13 -6.94 13.51
N LEU A 392 -2.30 -7.49 13.16
CA LEU A 392 -2.47 -8.90 12.78
C LEU A 392 -1.83 -9.87 13.78
N SER A 393 -2.05 -9.63 15.07
CA SER A 393 -1.35 -10.31 16.18
C SER A 393 -1.40 -11.84 16.09
N ARG A 394 -2.48 -12.39 15.51
CA ARG A 394 -2.66 -13.86 15.33
C ARG A 394 -1.60 -14.50 14.43
N PHE A 395 -1.05 -13.74 13.49
CA PHE A 395 -0.07 -14.24 12.52
C PHE A 395 1.36 -13.82 12.85
N LEU A 396 1.56 -13.09 13.94
CA LEU A 396 2.90 -12.75 14.42
C LEU A 396 3.61 -13.98 15.00
N PRO A 397 4.94 -14.05 14.84
CA PRO A 397 5.75 -15.03 15.57
C PRO A 397 5.51 -14.95 17.09
N SER A 398 5.68 -16.05 17.80
CA SER A 398 5.41 -16.14 19.25
C SER A 398 6.11 -15.06 20.08
N LEU A 399 7.38 -14.78 19.78
CA LEU A 399 8.17 -13.70 20.41
C LEU A 399 7.55 -12.32 20.18
N ALA A 400 7.19 -12.01 18.95
CA ALA A 400 6.58 -10.72 18.60
C ALA A 400 5.20 -10.55 19.24
N ARG A 401 4.41 -11.63 19.30
CA ARG A 401 3.12 -11.63 20.00
C ARG A 401 3.29 -11.40 21.50
N SER A 402 4.19 -12.11 22.15
CA SER A 402 4.48 -11.91 23.58
C SER A 402 4.99 -10.50 23.88
N ALA A 403 5.82 -9.93 22.99
CA ALA A 403 6.28 -8.55 23.09
C ALA A 403 5.12 -7.56 22.94
N LEU A 404 4.20 -7.80 22.01
CA LEU A 404 3.01 -6.96 21.81
C LEU A 404 2.12 -6.96 23.05
N GLU A 405 1.78 -8.14 23.57
CA GLU A 405 0.93 -8.29 24.78
C GLU A 405 1.56 -7.63 26.01
N LYS A 406 2.87 -7.81 26.20
CA LYS A 406 3.60 -7.16 27.27
C LYS A 406 3.54 -5.63 27.17
N ASN A 407 3.78 -5.08 25.98
CA ASN A 407 3.73 -3.62 25.77
C ASN A 407 2.31 -3.06 25.93
N LEU A 408 1.27 -3.82 25.54
CA LEU A 408 -0.13 -3.45 25.76
C LEU A 408 -0.47 -3.40 27.26
N ALA A 409 -0.09 -4.43 28.03
CA ALA A 409 -0.26 -4.47 29.47
C ALA A 409 0.46 -3.31 30.16
N ASP A 410 1.71 -3.02 29.78
CA ASP A 410 2.48 -1.88 30.28
C ASP A 410 1.83 -0.51 29.97
N ALA A 411 1.02 -0.44 28.91
CA ALA A 411 0.26 0.76 28.54
C ALA A 411 -1.15 0.80 29.16
N THR A 412 -1.47 -0.10 30.07
CA THR A 412 -2.81 -0.24 30.70
C THR A 412 -3.94 -0.45 29.67
N ILE A 413 -3.62 -1.09 28.55
CA ILE A 413 -4.57 -1.54 27.53
C ILE A 413 -4.84 -3.02 27.80
N GLU A 414 -5.83 -3.29 28.67
CA GLU A 414 -6.15 -4.65 29.07
C GLU A 414 -7.30 -5.24 28.25
N ILE A 415 -7.33 -6.56 28.21
CA ILE A 415 -8.47 -7.31 27.67
C ILE A 415 -9.61 -7.12 28.68
N ASN A 416 -10.75 -6.61 28.25
CA ASN A 416 -11.93 -6.64 29.11
C ASN A 416 -12.26 -8.10 29.43
N THR A 417 -12.45 -8.40 30.70
CA THR A 417 -12.80 -9.75 31.16
C THR A 417 -14.10 -10.26 30.55
N ASP A 418 -14.96 -9.36 30.09
CA ASP A 418 -16.21 -9.69 29.38
C ASP A 418 -15.96 -10.23 27.96
N ASP A 419 -14.83 -9.88 27.30
CA ASP A 419 -14.48 -10.43 26.00
C ASP A 419 -13.97 -11.90 26.09
N ASN A 420 -13.61 -12.37 27.27
CA ASN A 420 -13.24 -13.77 27.51
C ASN A 420 -14.44 -14.67 27.85
N LEU A 421 -15.58 -14.09 28.18
CA LEU A 421 -16.84 -14.81 28.19
C LEU A 421 -17.18 -15.15 26.75
N GLU A 422 -17.18 -16.42 26.38
CA GLU A 422 -17.74 -16.85 25.10
C GLU A 422 -19.13 -16.22 25.02
N PRO A 423 -19.39 -15.35 24.02
CA PRO A 423 -20.69 -14.71 23.91
C PRO A 423 -21.73 -15.82 23.96
N GLU A 424 -22.69 -15.71 24.86
CA GLU A 424 -23.74 -16.71 25.02
C GLU A 424 -24.28 -17.01 23.61
N LEU A 425 -24.16 -18.26 23.20
CA LEU A 425 -24.41 -18.76 21.83
C LEU A 425 -25.73 -18.32 21.19
N LYS A 426 -26.62 -17.71 21.98
CA LYS A 426 -28.00 -17.39 21.57
C LYS A 426 -28.15 -16.07 20.83
N ASP A 427 -27.24 -15.08 20.99
CA ASP A 427 -27.44 -13.72 20.50
C ASP A 427 -26.63 -13.36 19.25
N TYR A 428 -25.62 -14.16 18.87
CA TYR A 428 -24.85 -13.91 17.66
C TYR A 428 -25.46 -14.58 16.44
N LYS A 429 -26.43 -13.87 15.82
CA LYS A 429 -27.10 -14.32 14.58
C LYS A 429 -27.12 -13.22 13.54
N CYS A 430 -27.17 -13.65 12.28
CA CYS A 430 -27.48 -12.75 11.17
C CYS A 430 -29.00 -12.68 10.99
N GLU A 431 -29.60 -11.53 11.20
CA GLU A 431 -31.03 -11.31 11.06
C GLU A 431 -31.32 -10.35 9.91
N VAL A 432 -32.17 -10.78 8.99
CA VAL A 432 -32.62 -9.95 7.88
C VAL A 432 -34.10 -9.59 8.14
N THR A 433 -34.36 -8.32 8.40
CA THR A 433 -35.70 -7.76 8.53
C THR A 433 -36.03 -6.91 7.29
N SER A 434 -37.26 -6.43 7.15
CA SER A 434 -37.71 -5.65 5.98
C SER A 434 -36.85 -4.40 5.74
N GLY A 435 -35.76 -4.54 4.97
CA GLY A 435 -34.87 -3.45 4.56
C GLY A 435 -33.64 -3.23 5.42
N THR A 436 -33.46 -3.97 6.52
CA THR A 436 -32.29 -3.87 7.39
C THR A 436 -31.67 -5.23 7.67
N LEU A 437 -30.35 -5.29 7.64
CA LEU A 437 -29.54 -6.41 8.07
C LEU A 437 -28.97 -6.12 9.44
N ARG A 438 -29.06 -7.07 10.35
CA ARG A 438 -28.38 -7.04 11.66
C ARG A 438 -27.41 -8.22 11.74
N ILE A 439 -26.13 -7.92 12.04
CA ILE A 439 -25.11 -8.91 12.35
C ILE A 439 -24.57 -8.61 13.74
N GLY A 440 -24.83 -9.49 14.69
CA GLY A 440 -24.48 -9.21 16.09
C GLY A 440 -25.10 -7.92 16.60
N ALA A 441 -24.27 -6.97 17.04
CA ALA A 441 -24.69 -5.67 17.55
C ALA A 441 -24.84 -4.59 16.46
N VAL A 442 -24.47 -4.86 15.21
CA VAL A 442 -24.40 -3.86 14.13
C VAL A 442 -25.54 -4.04 13.13
N SER A 443 -26.18 -2.93 12.78
CA SER A 443 -27.25 -2.91 11.78
C SER A 443 -26.85 -2.08 10.56
N ALA A 444 -27.24 -2.52 9.38
CA ALA A 444 -27.00 -1.84 8.12
C ALA A 444 -28.24 -1.91 7.21
N PRO A 445 -28.45 -0.89 6.37
CA PRO A 445 -29.51 -0.98 5.35
C PRO A 445 -29.11 -2.01 4.27
N ILE A 446 -30.10 -2.76 3.78
CA ILE A 446 -29.93 -3.69 2.68
C ILE A 446 -29.85 -2.89 1.38
N TYR A 447 -28.86 -3.19 0.57
CA TYR A 447 -28.66 -2.50 -0.70
C TYR A 447 -29.73 -2.91 -1.74
N ASN A 448 -30.20 -1.94 -2.49
CA ASN A 448 -31.14 -2.22 -3.59
C ASN A 448 -30.36 -2.49 -4.87
N ALA A 449 -30.03 -3.75 -5.13
CA ALA A 449 -29.26 -4.16 -6.28
C ALA A 449 -30.08 -4.09 -7.58
N HIS A 450 -29.58 -3.34 -8.56
CA HIS A 450 -30.12 -3.34 -9.92
C HIS A 450 -29.83 -4.66 -10.66
N GLU A 451 -28.65 -5.25 -10.46
CA GLU A 451 -28.22 -6.52 -11.04
C GLU A 451 -28.25 -7.66 -10.01
N LYS A 452 -29.42 -8.17 -9.71
CA LYS A 452 -29.60 -9.24 -8.71
C LYS A 452 -28.84 -10.53 -9.05
N MET A 453 -28.60 -10.81 -10.33
CA MET A 453 -27.87 -12.01 -10.77
C MET A 453 -26.39 -11.99 -10.35
N LYS A 454 -25.83 -10.83 -10.02
CA LYS A 454 -24.45 -10.69 -9.56
C LYS A 454 -24.32 -10.73 -8.03
N VAL A 455 -25.43 -10.79 -7.31
CA VAL A 455 -25.39 -11.01 -5.86
C VAL A 455 -25.05 -12.49 -5.63
N PRO A 456 -24.03 -12.81 -4.83
CA PRO A 456 -23.65 -14.21 -4.58
C PRO A 456 -24.79 -14.98 -3.92
N ASP A 457 -25.05 -16.18 -4.39
CA ASP A 457 -25.91 -17.16 -3.73
C ASP A 457 -25.04 -18.34 -3.30
N VAL A 458 -24.88 -18.50 -1.98
CA VAL A 458 -23.95 -19.48 -1.44
C VAL A 458 -24.61 -20.30 -0.34
N LEU A 459 -24.44 -21.61 -0.40
CA LEU A 459 -24.77 -22.47 0.72
C LEU A 459 -23.73 -22.23 1.83
N PHE A 460 -24.15 -21.58 2.89
CA PHE A 460 -23.31 -21.21 4.01
C PHE A 460 -24.05 -21.52 5.32
N TYR A 461 -23.34 -22.12 6.24
CA TYR A 461 -23.84 -22.37 7.57
C TYR A 461 -23.15 -21.41 8.54
N ASP A 462 -23.95 -20.53 9.13
CA ASP A 462 -23.46 -19.54 10.07
C ASP A 462 -22.87 -20.23 11.32
N ASN A 463 -21.64 -19.91 11.65
CA ASN A 463 -21.05 -20.24 12.94
C ASN A 463 -20.63 -18.95 13.66
N ILE A 464 -20.51 -19.02 14.97
CA ILE A 464 -20.26 -17.82 15.81
C ILE A 464 -19.00 -17.08 15.38
N GLN A 465 -17.92 -17.80 15.10
CA GLN A 465 -16.65 -17.15 14.72
C GLN A 465 -16.76 -16.42 13.37
N HIS A 466 -17.46 -17.00 12.40
CA HIS A 466 -17.71 -16.35 11.13
C HIS A 466 -18.64 -15.14 11.27
N VAL A 467 -19.64 -15.22 12.16
CA VAL A 467 -20.53 -14.08 12.45
C VAL A 467 -19.75 -12.93 13.11
N ILE A 468 -18.85 -13.21 14.04
CA ILE A 468 -17.98 -12.20 14.66
C ILE A 468 -17.10 -11.52 13.61
N VAL A 469 -16.49 -12.30 12.70
CA VAL A 469 -15.70 -11.74 11.59
C VAL A 469 -16.57 -10.87 10.68
N MET A 470 -17.77 -11.32 10.33
CA MET A 470 -18.70 -10.55 9.49
C MET A 470 -19.20 -9.28 10.19
N GLU A 471 -19.39 -9.29 11.51
CA GLU A 471 -19.72 -8.09 12.28
C GLU A 471 -18.59 -7.07 12.22
N ASP A 472 -17.34 -7.52 12.43
CA ASP A 472 -16.18 -6.67 12.31
C ASP A 472 -15.99 -6.10 10.90
N MET A 473 -16.21 -6.93 9.88
CA MET A 473 -16.21 -6.48 8.49
C MET A 473 -17.29 -5.42 8.24
N LEU A 474 -18.49 -5.60 8.81
CA LEU A 474 -19.60 -4.67 8.63
C LEU A 474 -19.29 -3.32 9.26
N LYS A 475 -18.67 -3.28 10.43
CA LYS A 475 -18.23 -2.03 11.08
C LYS A 475 -17.32 -1.22 10.15
N ASP A 476 -16.30 -1.84 9.62
CA ASP A 476 -15.33 -1.17 8.74
C ASP A 476 -15.92 -0.84 7.36
N PHE A 477 -16.79 -1.71 6.83
CA PHE A 477 -17.49 -1.46 5.58
C PHE A 477 -18.40 -0.23 5.66
N LEU A 478 -19.12 -0.06 6.79
CA LEU A 478 -19.96 1.14 7.04
C LEU A 478 -19.15 2.42 7.22
N LEU A 479 -17.90 2.31 7.72
CA LEU A 479 -16.96 3.43 7.79
C LEU A 479 -16.36 3.81 6.42
N GLY A 480 -16.70 3.06 5.36
CA GLY A 480 -16.22 3.31 4.01
C GLY A 480 -14.85 2.71 3.70
N GLU A 481 -14.32 1.86 4.57
CA GLU A 481 -13.01 1.22 4.38
C GLU A 481 -13.07 0.10 3.33
N HIS A 482 -11.96 -0.11 2.63
CA HIS A 482 -11.72 -1.30 1.83
C HIS A 482 -11.19 -2.41 2.74
N LEU A 483 -11.61 -3.66 2.51
CA LEU A 483 -11.33 -4.77 3.42
C LEU A 483 -10.25 -5.70 2.90
N LEU A 484 -9.46 -6.27 3.82
CA LEU A 484 -8.50 -7.33 3.53
C LEU A 484 -8.72 -8.50 4.49
N LEU A 485 -9.10 -9.65 3.97
CA LEU A 485 -9.21 -10.88 4.73
C LEU A 485 -7.95 -11.71 4.58
N VAL A 486 -7.34 -12.04 5.72
CA VAL A 486 -6.10 -12.79 5.81
C VAL A 486 -6.34 -14.09 6.56
N GLY A 487 -5.82 -15.18 6.06
CA GLY A 487 -5.95 -16.48 6.73
C GLY A 487 -5.36 -17.61 5.91
N ASN A 488 -5.30 -18.79 6.51
CA ASN A 488 -4.80 -19.99 5.84
C ASN A 488 -5.63 -20.33 4.59
N GLN A 489 -5.06 -21.09 3.70
CA GLN A 489 -5.81 -21.62 2.56
C GLN A 489 -6.91 -22.57 3.07
N GLY A 490 -8.12 -22.49 2.49
CA GLY A 490 -9.22 -23.39 2.81
C GLY A 490 -10.01 -23.07 4.08
N VAL A 491 -9.71 -22.00 4.82
CA VAL A 491 -10.49 -21.57 6.01
C VAL A 491 -11.86 -20.96 5.68
N GLY A 492 -12.18 -20.79 4.40
CA GLY A 492 -13.49 -20.30 3.97
C GLY A 492 -13.58 -18.80 3.73
N LYS A 493 -12.47 -18.07 3.54
CA LYS A 493 -12.46 -16.61 3.25
C LYS A 493 -13.47 -16.21 2.17
N ASN A 494 -13.46 -16.88 1.01
CA ASN A 494 -14.37 -16.61 -0.10
C ASN A 494 -15.84 -16.84 0.30
N LYS A 495 -16.11 -17.89 1.05
CA LYS A 495 -17.45 -18.21 1.53
C LYS A 495 -18.01 -17.16 2.48
N ILE A 496 -17.15 -16.64 3.39
CA ILE A 496 -17.51 -15.58 4.32
C ILE A 496 -17.84 -14.30 3.55
N VAL A 497 -17.01 -13.93 2.57
CA VAL A 497 -17.27 -12.74 1.73
C VAL A 497 -18.55 -12.90 0.92
N ASP A 498 -18.76 -14.05 0.31
CA ASP A 498 -19.98 -14.33 -0.46
C ASP A 498 -21.24 -14.26 0.42
N ARG A 499 -21.16 -14.84 1.63
CA ARG A 499 -22.25 -14.75 2.61
C ARG A 499 -22.51 -13.30 3.05
N PHE A 500 -21.45 -12.56 3.31
CA PHE A 500 -21.52 -11.14 3.69
C PHE A 500 -22.20 -10.30 2.59
N LEU A 501 -21.81 -10.50 1.34
CA LEU A 501 -22.39 -9.78 0.21
C LEU A 501 -23.84 -10.23 -0.09
N HIS A 502 -24.14 -11.51 0.11
CA HIS A 502 -25.51 -12.03 0.03
C HIS A 502 -26.43 -11.35 1.04
N LEU A 503 -26.02 -11.28 2.29
CA LEU A 503 -26.78 -10.63 3.37
C LEU A 503 -27.01 -9.15 3.12
N LEU A 504 -26.00 -8.44 2.60
CA LEU A 504 -26.12 -7.02 2.22
C LEU A 504 -26.83 -6.79 0.88
N ASN A 505 -27.14 -7.84 0.13
CA ASN A 505 -27.68 -7.79 -1.23
C ASN A 505 -26.81 -6.96 -2.18
N ARG A 506 -25.47 -7.08 -2.06
CA ARG A 506 -24.51 -6.32 -2.86
C ARG A 506 -24.02 -7.13 -4.07
N PRO A 507 -24.11 -6.59 -5.29
CA PRO A 507 -23.55 -7.23 -6.47
C PRO A 507 -22.01 -7.22 -6.39
N ARG A 508 -21.40 -8.31 -6.86
CA ARG A 508 -19.94 -8.45 -6.89
C ARG A 508 -19.41 -8.64 -8.30
N GLU A 509 -18.19 -8.15 -8.49
CA GLU A 509 -17.28 -8.56 -9.54
C GLU A 509 -16.13 -9.35 -8.91
N TYR A 510 -15.68 -10.42 -9.55
CA TYR A 510 -14.66 -11.31 -8.98
C TYR A 510 -13.45 -11.41 -9.89
N ILE A 511 -12.26 -11.24 -9.32
CA ILE A 511 -10.98 -11.42 -10.00
C ILE A 511 -10.12 -12.33 -9.14
N GLN A 512 -9.59 -13.40 -9.72
CA GLN A 512 -8.56 -14.22 -9.11
C GLN A 512 -7.22 -13.85 -9.71
N LEU A 513 -6.27 -13.49 -8.85
CA LEU A 513 -4.91 -13.16 -9.26
C LEU A 513 -4.02 -14.39 -9.24
N HIS A 514 -3.05 -14.43 -10.13
CA HIS A 514 -2.06 -15.50 -10.23
C HIS A 514 -0.72 -14.92 -10.69
N ARG A 515 0.32 -15.76 -10.69
CA ARG A 515 1.69 -15.33 -11.01
C ARG A 515 1.81 -14.64 -12.38
N ASP A 516 1.02 -15.04 -13.36
CA ASP A 516 1.06 -14.51 -14.73
C ASP A 516 0.05 -13.38 -14.97
N THR A 517 -0.62 -12.90 -13.93
CA THR A 517 -1.53 -11.75 -14.06
C THR A 517 -0.73 -10.51 -14.41
N THR A 518 -1.17 -9.80 -15.45
CA THR A 518 -0.57 -8.54 -15.88
C THR A 518 -1.48 -7.36 -15.59
N VAL A 519 -0.92 -6.16 -15.59
CA VAL A 519 -1.69 -4.93 -15.47
C VAL A 519 -2.74 -4.80 -16.57
N GLN A 520 -2.40 -5.24 -17.78
CA GLN A 520 -3.34 -5.22 -18.91
C GLN A 520 -4.55 -6.11 -18.66
N THR A 521 -4.34 -7.35 -18.21
CA THR A 521 -5.45 -8.28 -17.90
C THR A 521 -6.30 -7.81 -16.73
N LEU A 522 -5.71 -7.05 -15.80
CA LEU A 522 -6.44 -6.47 -14.68
C LEU A 522 -7.38 -5.33 -15.12
N THR A 523 -7.00 -4.58 -16.16
CA THR A 523 -7.74 -3.39 -16.61
C THR A 523 -8.66 -3.64 -17.79
N LEU A 524 -8.25 -4.49 -18.71
CA LEU A 524 -8.97 -4.78 -19.95
C LEU A 524 -8.98 -6.28 -20.25
N GLN A 525 -10.09 -6.75 -20.78
CA GLN A 525 -10.21 -8.11 -21.29
C GLN A 525 -10.28 -8.09 -22.82
N PRO A 526 -9.33 -8.74 -23.53
CA PRO A 526 -9.46 -8.91 -24.97
C PRO A 526 -10.61 -9.87 -25.27
N SER A 527 -11.50 -9.46 -26.14
CA SER A 527 -12.61 -10.25 -26.67
C SER A 527 -12.53 -10.24 -28.19
N VAL A 528 -12.97 -11.31 -28.85
CA VAL A 528 -13.04 -11.38 -30.32
C VAL A 528 -14.51 -11.21 -30.73
N LYS A 529 -14.82 -10.11 -31.40
CA LYS A 529 -16.13 -9.85 -32.00
C LYS A 529 -15.97 -9.66 -33.51
N ASP A 530 -16.71 -10.41 -34.29
CA ASP A 530 -16.69 -10.34 -35.77
C ASP A 530 -15.29 -10.48 -36.38
N GLY A 531 -14.41 -11.29 -35.75
CA GLY A 531 -13.03 -11.50 -36.18
C GLY A 531 -12.05 -10.37 -35.81
N LEU A 532 -12.51 -9.36 -35.10
CA LEU A 532 -11.70 -8.24 -34.60
C LEU A 532 -11.46 -8.38 -33.11
N ILE A 533 -10.25 -8.02 -32.63
CA ILE A 533 -9.95 -7.96 -31.21
C ILE A 533 -10.56 -6.66 -30.66
N VAL A 534 -11.53 -6.82 -29.77
CA VAL A 534 -12.17 -5.71 -29.04
C VAL A 534 -11.78 -5.79 -27.58
N TYR A 535 -11.42 -4.68 -26.97
CA TYR A 535 -11.13 -4.62 -25.55
C TYR A 535 -12.40 -4.29 -24.77
N GLU A 536 -12.81 -5.18 -23.91
CA GLU A 536 -13.92 -4.98 -22.97
C GLU A 536 -13.42 -4.55 -21.60
N ASP A 537 -14.30 -3.85 -20.86
CA ASP A 537 -14.00 -3.49 -19.48
C ASP A 537 -13.81 -4.75 -18.62
N SER A 538 -12.72 -4.80 -17.87
CA SER A 538 -12.47 -5.86 -16.90
C SER A 538 -13.50 -5.82 -15.76
N PRO A 539 -13.59 -6.87 -14.94
CA PRO A 539 -14.41 -6.83 -13.72
C PRO A 539 -14.08 -5.67 -12.80
N LEU A 540 -12.79 -5.26 -12.72
CA LEU A 540 -12.37 -4.08 -11.95
C LEU A 540 -13.03 -2.80 -12.48
N VAL A 541 -12.96 -2.56 -13.77
CA VAL A 541 -13.54 -1.35 -14.38
C VAL A 541 -15.06 -1.36 -14.28
N LYS A 542 -15.69 -2.53 -14.45
CA LYS A 542 -17.15 -2.71 -14.26
C LYS A 542 -17.54 -2.40 -12.81
N ALA A 543 -16.81 -2.91 -11.82
CA ALA A 543 -17.08 -2.64 -10.41
C ALA A 543 -16.96 -1.15 -10.09
N VAL A 544 -15.94 -0.48 -10.59
CA VAL A 544 -15.71 0.97 -10.39
C VAL A 544 -16.84 1.80 -10.99
N LYS A 545 -17.30 1.46 -12.20
CA LYS A 545 -18.38 2.19 -12.90
C LYS A 545 -19.75 2.00 -12.26
N LEU A 546 -20.07 0.76 -11.88
CA LEU A 546 -21.41 0.37 -11.46
C LEU A 546 -21.62 0.39 -9.95
N GLY A 547 -20.55 0.63 -9.17
CA GLY A 547 -20.61 0.60 -7.71
C GLY A 547 -20.71 -0.81 -7.13
N HIS A 548 -20.27 -1.82 -7.89
CA HIS A 548 -20.22 -3.20 -7.41
C HIS A 548 -19.05 -3.39 -6.44
N ILE A 549 -19.12 -4.46 -5.65
CA ILE A 549 -18.00 -4.84 -4.79
C ILE A 549 -17.02 -5.66 -5.63
N LEU A 550 -15.77 -5.18 -5.69
CA LEU A 550 -14.69 -5.94 -6.32
C LEU A 550 -14.07 -6.90 -5.30
N VAL A 551 -14.17 -8.18 -5.56
CA VAL A 551 -13.49 -9.22 -4.77
C VAL A 551 -12.23 -9.65 -5.52
N VAL A 552 -11.08 -9.42 -4.91
CA VAL A 552 -9.76 -9.79 -5.44
C VAL A 552 -9.23 -10.96 -4.63
N ASP A 553 -9.17 -12.14 -5.24
CA ASP A 553 -8.72 -13.35 -4.58
C ASP A 553 -7.26 -13.68 -4.90
N GLU A 554 -6.60 -14.37 -3.98
CA GLU A 554 -5.19 -14.79 -4.09
C GLU A 554 -4.21 -13.64 -4.37
N ALA A 555 -4.44 -12.48 -3.74
CA ALA A 555 -3.65 -11.27 -3.98
C ALA A 555 -2.15 -11.45 -3.63
N ASP A 556 -1.83 -12.35 -2.72
CA ASP A 556 -0.47 -12.73 -2.34
C ASP A 556 0.31 -13.48 -3.42
N LYS A 557 -0.39 -14.04 -4.42
CA LYS A 557 0.24 -14.78 -5.54
C LYS A 557 0.57 -13.90 -6.74
N ALA A 558 -0.04 -12.73 -6.83
CA ALA A 558 0.20 -11.82 -7.94
C ALA A 558 1.58 -11.18 -7.87
N PRO A 559 2.16 -10.78 -9.01
CA PRO A 559 3.34 -9.94 -9.04
C PRO A 559 3.10 -8.61 -8.29
N THR A 560 4.13 -8.06 -7.67
CA THR A 560 4.02 -6.81 -6.88
C THR A 560 3.60 -5.61 -7.72
N ASN A 561 3.94 -5.58 -9.01
CA ASN A 561 3.51 -4.55 -9.95
C ASN A 561 1.98 -4.48 -10.08
N VAL A 562 1.31 -5.64 -10.18
CA VAL A 562 -0.15 -5.73 -10.28
C VAL A 562 -0.81 -5.24 -9.00
N THR A 563 -0.29 -5.66 -7.85
CA THR A 563 -0.85 -5.22 -6.56
C THR A 563 -0.60 -3.75 -6.27
N CYS A 564 0.53 -3.18 -6.70
CA CYS A 564 0.81 -1.74 -6.55
C CYS A 564 -0.19 -0.84 -7.28
N ILE A 565 -0.77 -1.29 -8.40
CA ILE A 565 -1.78 -0.52 -9.12
C ILE A 565 -3.08 -0.41 -8.33
N LEU A 566 -3.46 -1.45 -7.60
CA LEU A 566 -4.61 -1.39 -6.69
C LEU A 566 -4.43 -0.33 -5.60
N LYS A 567 -3.17 -0.05 -5.22
CA LYS A 567 -2.85 1.01 -4.27
C LYS A 567 -3.29 2.39 -4.75
N THR A 568 -2.98 2.76 -5.99
CA THR A 568 -3.38 4.07 -6.53
C THR A 568 -4.88 4.25 -6.57
N LEU A 569 -5.61 3.20 -6.93
CA LEU A 569 -7.07 3.21 -6.94
C LEU A 569 -7.65 3.42 -5.53
N VAL A 570 -7.12 2.72 -4.54
CA VAL A 570 -7.63 2.78 -3.16
C VAL A 570 -7.22 4.07 -2.44
N GLU A 571 -5.96 4.51 -2.56
CA GLU A 571 -5.45 5.69 -1.86
C GLU A 571 -5.86 7.02 -2.51
N ASN A 572 -5.71 7.10 -3.82
CA ASN A 572 -5.87 8.35 -4.56
C ASN A 572 -7.20 8.44 -5.31
N GLY A 573 -7.90 7.31 -5.49
CA GLY A 573 -9.06 7.24 -6.36
C GLY A 573 -8.72 7.50 -7.82
N GLU A 574 -7.47 7.24 -8.21
CA GLU A 574 -7.01 7.47 -9.58
C GLU A 574 -6.27 6.25 -10.12
N MET A 575 -6.50 5.92 -11.38
CA MET A 575 -5.82 4.84 -12.06
C MET A 575 -5.81 5.07 -13.56
N ILE A 576 -4.72 4.71 -14.23
CA ILE A 576 -4.62 4.76 -15.69
C ILE A 576 -4.83 3.34 -16.22
N LEU A 577 -5.78 3.19 -17.15
CA LEU A 577 -6.08 1.93 -17.79
C LEU A 577 -5.12 1.68 -18.97
N ALA A 578 -4.98 0.41 -19.37
CA ALA A 578 -4.10 0.03 -20.48
C ALA A 578 -4.49 0.65 -21.83
N ASP A 579 -5.75 1.01 -22.03
CA ASP A 579 -6.25 1.73 -23.21
C ASP A 579 -6.07 3.26 -23.15
N GLY A 580 -5.53 3.77 -22.03
CA GLY A 580 -5.28 5.20 -21.79
C GLY A 580 -6.45 5.94 -21.16
N ARG A 581 -7.60 5.30 -20.91
CA ARG A 581 -8.66 5.89 -20.09
C ARG A 581 -8.15 6.07 -18.66
N ARG A 582 -8.71 7.05 -17.96
CA ARG A 582 -8.34 7.35 -16.57
C ARG A 582 -9.53 7.18 -15.65
N ILE A 583 -9.33 6.43 -14.58
CA ILE A 583 -10.27 6.38 -13.46
C ILE A 583 -9.96 7.57 -12.54
N VAL A 584 -10.99 8.29 -12.09
CA VAL A 584 -10.89 9.45 -11.18
C VAL A 584 -11.96 9.39 -10.10
N ALA A 585 -11.64 9.89 -8.91
CA ALA A 585 -12.55 9.89 -7.76
C ALA A 585 -13.69 10.93 -7.89
N ASN A 586 -13.46 12.04 -8.62
CA ASN A 586 -14.42 13.14 -8.68
C ASN A 586 -14.60 13.68 -10.11
N SER A 587 -15.84 13.92 -10.50
CA SER A 587 -16.20 14.45 -11.82
C SER A 587 -15.82 15.94 -11.99
N ALA A 588 -15.59 16.69 -10.91
CA ALA A 588 -15.26 18.12 -10.97
C ALA A 588 -13.92 18.41 -11.70
N ASN A 589 -13.04 17.42 -11.83
CA ASN A 589 -11.78 17.53 -12.56
C ASN A 589 -11.89 17.14 -14.04
N VAL A 590 -13.10 16.87 -14.53
CA VAL A 590 -13.37 16.37 -15.88
C VAL A 590 -13.80 17.53 -16.78
N ASN A 591 -12.85 18.37 -17.18
CA ASN A 591 -13.11 19.33 -18.25
C ASN A 591 -13.14 18.61 -19.62
N GLY A 592 -14.32 18.11 -20.03
CA GLY A 592 -14.61 17.73 -21.40
C GLY A 592 -13.81 16.57 -22.03
N ARG A 593 -13.14 15.70 -21.24
CA ARG A 593 -12.37 14.57 -21.76
C ARG A 593 -13.25 13.33 -21.87
N GLU A 594 -13.47 12.85 -23.07
CA GLU A 594 -14.27 11.65 -23.39
C GLU A 594 -13.73 10.33 -22.78
N ASN A 595 -12.50 10.33 -22.24
CA ASN A 595 -11.77 9.14 -21.79
C ASN A 595 -11.62 9.04 -20.28
N VAL A 596 -12.66 9.44 -19.49
CA VAL A 596 -12.60 9.39 -18.04
C VAL A 596 -13.69 8.49 -17.47
N VAL A 597 -13.31 7.65 -16.51
CA VAL A 597 -14.20 6.80 -15.72
C VAL A 597 -14.28 7.33 -14.29
N VAL A 598 -15.47 7.73 -13.86
CA VAL A 598 -15.67 8.22 -12.49
C VAL A 598 -15.97 7.06 -11.55
N ILE A 599 -15.33 7.06 -10.37
CA ILE A 599 -15.58 6.04 -9.35
C ILE A 599 -16.97 6.23 -8.75
N HIS A 600 -17.77 5.16 -8.77
CA HIS A 600 -19.08 5.17 -8.14
C HIS A 600 -18.94 5.24 -6.60
N PRO A 601 -19.74 6.04 -5.87
CA PRO A 601 -19.66 6.19 -4.41
C PRO A 601 -19.77 4.87 -3.64
N ASP A 602 -20.56 3.94 -4.16
CA ASP A 602 -20.80 2.63 -3.55
C ASP A 602 -19.69 1.61 -3.84
N PHE A 603 -18.73 1.94 -4.68
CA PHE A 603 -17.60 1.04 -4.97
C PHE A 603 -16.80 0.72 -3.71
N ARG A 604 -16.57 -0.56 -3.45
CA ARG A 604 -15.65 -1.04 -2.41
C ARG A 604 -14.86 -2.22 -2.94
N MET A 605 -13.70 -2.42 -2.34
CA MET A 605 -12.81 -3.55 -2.66
C MET A 605 -12.67 -4.44 -1.44
N ILE A 606 -12.77 -5.75 -1.65
CA ILE A 606 -12.47 -6.78 -0.65
C ILE A 606 -11.36 -7.66 -1.22
N VAL A 607 -10.23 -7.68 -0.55
CA VAL A 607 -9.05 -8.44 -0.99
C VAL A 607 -8.89 -9.66 -0.10
N LEU A 608 -8.56 -10.79 -0.69
CA LEU A 608 -8.31 -12.04 0.00
C LEU A 608 -6.85 -12.44 -0.20
N ALA A 609 -6.17 -12.73 0.88
CA ALA A 609 -4.78 -13.16 0.87
C ALA A 609 -4.52 -14.30 1.86
N ASN A 610 -3.49 -15.09 1.62
CA ASN A 610 -3.02 -16.04 2.60
C ASN A 610 -2.19 -15.32 3.67
N ARG A 611 -2.02 -15.95 4.84
CA ARG A 611 -1.19 -15.40 5.92
C ARG A 611 0.26 -15.25 5.45
N PRO A 612 1.00 -14.23 5.93
CA PRO A 612 2.43 -14.13 5.67
C PRO A 612 3.22 -15.26 6.35
N GLY A 613 4.31 -15.67 5.73
CA GLY A 613 5.21 -16.68 6.29
C GLY A 613 4.95 -18.11 5.83
N PHE A 614 5.77 -19.02 6.35
CA PHE A 614 5.69 -20.45 6.03
C PHE A 614 4.33 -21.06 6.42
N PRO A 615 3.77 -21.98 5.62
CA PRO A 615 4.30 -22.54 4.38
C PRO A 615 3.94 -21.75 3.11
N PHE A 616 3.28 -20.61 3.25
CA PHE A 616 2.80 -19.79 2.14
C PHE A 616 3.89 -18.80 1.72
N LEU A 617 4.66 -19.16 0.70
CA LEU A 617 5.65 -18.29 0.08
C LEU A 617 4.96 -17.35 -0.92
N GLY A 618 4.20 -16.40 -0.40
CA GLY A 618 3.62 -15.32 -1.20
C GLY A 618 4.60 -14.15 -1.38
N ASN A 619 4.25 -13.22 -2.26
CA ASN A 619 4.95 -11.95 -2.38
C ASN A 619 4.78 -11.11 -1.11
N ASP A 620 5.64 -10.11 -0.90
CA ASP A 620 5.53 -9.16 0.22
C ASP A 620 4.33 -8.20 0.04
N PHE A 621 3.14 -8.80 -0.10
CA PHE A 621 1.87 -8.11 -0.23
C PHE A 621 1.57 -7.22 1.00
N PHE A 622 1.80 -7.76 2.19
CA PHE A 622 1.55 -7.04 3.44
C PHE A 622 2.52 -5.89 3.63
N GLY A 623 3.78 -6.08 3.26
CA GLY A 623 4.79 -5.04 3.30
C GLY A 623 4.48 -3.88 2.36
N THR A 624 3.83 -4.13 1.24
CA THR A 624 3.54 -3.09 0.23
C THR A 624 2.16 -2.45 0.38
N LEU A 625 1.13 -3.21 0.74
CA LEU A 625 -0.27 -2.78 0.67
C LEU A 625 -1.07 -2.94 1.97
N GLY A 626 -0.55 -3.67 2.97
CA GLY A 626 -1.35 -4.05 4.12
C GLY A 626 -1.94 -2.89 4.93
N ASP A 627 -1.30 -1.72 4.94
CA ASP A 627 -1.78 -0.55 5.68
C ASP A 627 -2.91 0.22 4.99
N ILE A 628 -3.20 -0.07 3.72
CA ILE A 628 -4.25 0.59 2.94
C ILE A 628 -5.63 0.03 3.26
N PHE A 629 -5.68 -1.25 3.57
CA PHE A 629 -6.91 -1.99 3.85
C PHE A 629 -7.18 -2.11 5.35
N SER A 630 -8.45 -2.26 5.71
CA SER A 630 -8.81 -2.74 7.04
C SER A 630 -8.66 -4.26 7.08
N CYS A 631 -7.79 -4.76 7.95
CA CYS A 631 -7.39 -6.16 7.98
C CYS A 631 -8.26 -6.97 8.92
N HIS A 632 -8.75 -8.12 8.45
CA HIS A 632 -9.53 -9.09 9.23
C HIS A 632 -8.87 -10.46 9.15
N ALA A 633 -8.51 -11.02 10.30
CA ALA A 633 -7.96 -12.35 10.40
C ALA A 633 -9.08 -13.40 10.36
N VAL A 634 -8.95 -14.36 9.45
CA VAL A 634 -9.86 -15.50 9.35
C VAL A 634 -9.09 -16.77 9.71
N ASP A 635 -9.52 -17.39 10.77
CA ASP A 635 -8.90 -18.62 11.32
C ASP A 635 -9.77 -19.84 11.12
N ASN A 636 -9.20 -21.02 11.31
CA ASN A 636 -9.99 -22.23 11.40
C ASN A 636 -10.96 -22.14 12.58
N PRO A 637 -12.19 -22.65 12.45
CA PRO A 637 -13.15 -22.63 13.55
C PRO A 637 -12.63 -23.44 14.73
N LYS A 638 -13.02 -23.05 15.95
CA LYS A 638 -12.74 -23.82 17.18
C LYS A 638 -13.42 -25.21 17.05
N PRO A 639 -12.89 -26.24 17.74
CA PRO A 639 -13.39 -27.62 17.60
C PRO A 639 -14.91 -27.77 17.76
N HIS A 640 -15.50 -27.05 18.71
CA HIS A 640 -16.96 -27.07 18.94
C HIS A 640 -17.74 -26.48 17.74
N SER A 641 -17.32 -25.32 17.26
CA SER A 641 -17.96 -24.66 16.09
C SER A 641 -17.75 -25.43 14.80
N GLU A 642 -16.59 -26.08 14.64
CA GLU A 642 -16.31 -26.96 13.51
C GLU A 642 -17.23 -28.19 13.53
N LEU A 643 -17.43 -28.79 14.70
CA LEU A 643 -18.32 -29.93 14.89
C LEU A 643 -19.77 -29.57 14.53
N GLU A 644 -20.27 -28.42 15.00
CA GLU A 644 -21.63 -27.96 14.65
C GLU A 644 -21.80 -27.72 13.16
N MET A 645 -20.81 -27.10 12.53
CA MET A 645 -20.81 -26.90 11.08
C MET A 645 -20.80 -28.24 10.32
N LEU A 646 -20.00 -29.21 10.75
CA LEU A 646 -19.92 -30.53 10.12
C LEU A 646 -21.23 -31.33 10.24
N ARG A 647 -21.94 -31.21 11.38
CA ARG A 647 -23.29 -31.78 11.55
C ARG A 647 -24.27 -31.29 10.48
N GLN A 648 -24.16 -30.02 10.10
CA GLN A 648 -25.03 -29.44 9.08
C GLN A 648 -24.67 -29.91 7.66
N TYR A 649 -23.37 -30.13 7.38
CA TYR A 649 -22.92 -30.67 6.10
C TYR A 649 -23.17 -32.18 5.96
N GLY A 650 -23.18 -32.92 7.05
CA GLY A 650 -23.38 -34.38 7.09
C GLY A 650 -24.31 -34.83 8.22
N PRO A 651 -25.62 -34.50 8.13
CA PRO A 651 -26.58 -34.83 9.20
C PRO A 651 -26.70 -36.33 9.49
N ASN A 652 -26.39 -37.18 8.53
CA ASN A 652 -26.46 -38.63 8.68
C ASN A 652 -25.11 -39.28 9.05
N VAL A 653 -24.04 -38.50 9.13
CA VAL A 653 -22.73 -39.02 9.54
C VAL A 653 -22.70 -39.21 11.06
N PRO A 654 -22.27 -40.37 11.56
CA PRO A 654 -22.26 -40.64 12.98
C PRO A 654 -21.39 -39.66 13.76
N GLU A 655 -21.91 -39.11 14.87
CA GLU A 655 -21.25 -38.11 15.71
C GLU A 655 -19.82 -38.52 16.16
N PRO A 656 -19.55 -39.79 16.55
CA PRO A 656 -18.18 -40.20 16.91
C PRO A 656 -17.17 -40.06 15.78
N ILE A 657 -17.63 -40.17 14.50
CA ILE A 657 -16.76 -39.99 13.34
C ILE A 657 -16.42 -38.51 13.18
N LEU A 658 -17.41 -37.61 13.32
CA LEU A 658 -17.20 -36.17 13.25
C LEU A 658 -16.21 -35.69 14.34
N GLN A 659 -16.37 -36.18 15.58
CA GLN A 659 -15.48 -35.85 16.69
C GLN A 659 -14.05 -36.32 16.45
N LYS A 660 -13.85 -37.52 15.91
CA LYS A 660 -12.53 -38.05 15.54
C LYS A 660 -11.86 -37.20 14.46
N LEU A 661 -12.61 -36.83 13.44
CA LEU A 661 -12.11 -35.98 12.36
C LEU A 661 -11.69 -34.60 12.88
N VAL A 662 -12.53 -33.94 13.68
CA VAL A 662 -12.21 -32.62 14.25
C VAL A 662 -10.96 -32.68 15.11
N ALA A 663 -10.82 -33.68 15.97
CA ALA A 663 -9.67 -33.84 16.83
C ALA A 663 -8.39 -34.15 16.07
N ALA A 664 -8.44 -35.05 15.09
CA ALA A 664 -7.29 -35.42 14.26
C ALA A 664 -6.80 -34.23 13.41
N PHE A 665 -7.70 -33.54 12.74
CA PHE A 665 -7.35 -32.37 11.92
C PHE A 665 -6.91 -31.18 12.76
N GLY A 666 -7.43 -31.02 13.98
CA GLY A 666 -6.95 -30.04 14.96
C GLY A 666 -5.49 -30.25 15.30
N GLU A 667 -5.06 -31.49 15.57
CA GLU A 667 -3.65 -31.81 15.84
C GLU A 667 -2.78 -31.64 14.58
N LEU A 668 -3.24 -32.05 13.41
CA LEU A 668 -2.51 -31.83 12.15
C LEU A 668 -2.28 -30.35 11.85
N ARG A 669 -3.25 -29.49 12.12
CA ARG A 669 -3.09 -28.02 12.00
C ARG A 669 -2.05 -27.49 12.98
N SER A 670 -2.06 -27.97 14.23
CA SER A 670 -1.05 -27.61 15.22
C SER A 670 0.36 -28.03 14.79
N LEU A 671 0.53 -29.22 14.22
CA LEU A 671 1.80 -29.68 13.67
C LEU A 671 2.26 -28.84 12.46
N ALA A 672 1.34 -28.40 11.63
CA ALA A 672 1.63 -27.49 10.52
C ALA A 672 2.05 -26.10 11.03
N ASP A 673 1.41 -25.57 12.05
CA ASP A 673 1.76 -24.28 12.66
C ASP A 673 3.13 -24.32 13.37
N GLN A 674 3.54 -25.49 13.85
CA GLN A 674 4.88 -25.74 14.40
C GLN A 674 5.96 -25.97 13.32
N GLY A 675 5.56 -26.06 12.06
CA GLY A 675 6.47 -26.33 10.95
C GLY A 675 6.94 -27.80 10.83
N ILE A 676 6.31 -28.72 11.56
CA ILE A 676 6.64 -30.14 11.53
C ILE A 676 6.13 -30.80 10.25
N ILE A 677 4.95 -30.39 9.77
CA ILE A 677 4.38 -30.81 8.49
C ILE A 677 4.23 -29.62 7.57
N ASN A 678 4.42 -29.86 6.26
CA ASN A 678 4.43 -28.78 5.25
C ASN A 678 3.05 -28.43 4.72
N TYR A 679 2.06 -29.28 4.88
CA TYR A 679 0.71 -29.07 4.34
C TYR A 679 -0.28 -28.66 5.44
N PRO A 680 -0.91 -27.47 5.31
CA PRO A 680 -1.88 -26.99 6.29
C PRO A 680 -3.26 -27.59 6.00
N TYR A 681 -3.56 -28.73 6.57
CA TYR A 681 -4.87 -29.36 6.45
C TYR A 681 -5.97 -28.42 6.96
N SER A 682 -6.88 -28.05 6.07
CA SER A 682 -7.88 -27.02 6.33
C SER A 682 -9.27 -27.62 6.60
N THR A 683 -10.18 -26.75 7.00
CA THR A 683 -11.59 -27.08 7.15
C THR A 683 -12.22 -27.60 5.84
N ARG A 684 -11.68 -27.18 4.68
CA ARG A 684 -12.16 -27.64 3.36
C ARG A 684 -12.05 -29.16 3.19
N GLU A 685 -10.92 -29.74 3.57
CA GLU A 685 -10.65 -31.18 3.49
C GLU A 685 -11.62 -31.94 4.41
N VAL A 686 -11.81 -31.47 5.63
CA VAL A 686 -12.75 -32.11 6.58
C VAL A 686 -14.18 -32.06 6.06
N VAL A 687 -14.63 -30.92 5.55
CA VAL A 687 -15.97 -30.77 4.94
C VAL A 687 -16.14 -31.69 3.74
N ASN A 688 -15.10 -31.83 2.89
CA ASN A 688 -15.14 -32.74 1.74
C ASN A 688 -15.27 -34.21 2.18
N ILE A 689 -14.53 -34.63 3.21
CA ILE A 689 -14.65 -35.96 3.80
C ILE A 689 -16.09 -36.20 4.30
N VAL A 690 -16.64 -35.26 5.06
CA VAL A 690 -17.99 -35.38 5.63
C VAL A 690 -19.06 -35.42 4.53
N LYS A 691 -18.98 -34.57 3.52
CA LYS A 691 -19.88 -34.59 2.37
C LYS A 691 -19.80 -35.90 1.60
N HIS A 692 -18.61 -36.45 1.44
CA HIS A 692 -18.41 -37.73 0.79
C HIS A 692 -19.09 -38.87 1.58
N LEU A 693 -18.82 -38.94 2.91
CA LEU A 693 -19.44 -39.90 3.79
C LEU A 693 -20.98 -39.76 3.85
N GLN A 694 -21.50 -38.55 3.79
CA GLN A 694 -22.95 -38.28 3.70
C GLN A 694 -23.55 -38.86 2.45
N LYS A 695 -22.87 -38.77 1.30
CA LYS A 695 -23.34 -39.22 0.01
C LYS A 695 -23.13 -40.73 -0.19
N PHE A 696 -22.06 -41.28 0.36
CA PHE A 696 -21.65 -42.68 0.23
C PHE A 696 -21.39 -43.30 1.61
N PRO A 697 -22.46 -43.59 2.39
CA PRO A 697 -22.32 -44.06 3.77
C PRO A 697 -21.72 -45.48 3.88
N THR A 698 -21.67 -46.22 2.79
CA THR A 698 -21.09 -47.57 2.74
C THR A 698 -19.57 -47.58 2.57
N GLU A 699 -18.98 -46.46 2.20
CA GLU A 699 -17.52 -46.33 2.10
C GLU A 699 -16.88 -46.21 3.48
N GLY A 700 -15.81 -46.95 3.69
CA GLY A 700 -15.06 -46.88 4.94
C GLY A 700 -14.31 -45.55 5.10
N LEU A 701 -14.33 -45.00 6.32
CA LEU A 701 -13.63 -43.73 6.68
C LEU A 701 -12.18 -43.74 6.22
N SER A 702 -11.47 -44.86 6.37
CA SER A 702 -10.06 -44.98 5.98
C SER A 702 -9.81 -44.78 4.48
N SER A 703 -10.74 -45.22 3.66
CA SER A 703 -10.64 -45.04 2.18
C SER A 703 -10.81 -43.58 1.79
N VAL A 704 -11.80 -42.91 2.38
CA VAL A 704 -12.09 -41.51 2.08
C VAL A 704 -10.96 -40.60 2.60
N VAL A 705 -10.45 -40.82 3.81
CA VAL A 705 -9.37 -40.03 4.37
C VAL A 705 -8.06 -40.23 3.60
N ARG A 706 -7.78 -41.43 3.10
CA ARG A 706 -6.60 -41.73 2.30
C ARG A 706 -6.47 -40.82 1.09
N ASN A 707 -7.58 -40.56 0.41
CA ASN A 707 -7.58 -39.69 -0.78
C ASN A 707 -7.18 -38.25 -0.50
N VAL A 708 -7.38 -37.75 0.72
CA VAL A 708 -6.96 -36.41 1.14
C VAL A 708 -5.44 -36.33 1.39
N PHE A 709 -4.81 -37.44 1.82
CA PHE A 709 -3.41 -37.47 2.21
C PHE A 709 -2.44 -37.94 1.10
N ASP A 710 -2.90 -38.07 -0.14
CA ASP A 710 -2.08 -38.55 -1.25
C ASP A 710 -0.88 -37.62 -1.53
N PHE A 711 -0.95 -36.35 -1.20
CA PHE A 711 0.12 -35.39 -1.43
C PHE A 711 1.40 -35.66 -0.62
N ASP A 712 1.25 -36.08 0.64
CA ASP A 712 2.38 -36.26 1.56
C ASP A 712 2.93 -37.70 1.55
N SER A 713 2.39 -38.53 0.69
CA SER A 713 2.75 -39.95 0.61
C SER A 713 4.15 -40.21 0.05
N TYR A 714 4.75 -39.23 -0.60
CA TYR A 714 6.11 -39.32 -1.16
C TYR A 714 7.22 -39.13 -0.14
N ASN A 715 6.93 -38.49 1.00
CA ASN A 715 7.86 -38.31 2.12
C ASN A 715 7.56 -39.30 3.22
N ASN A 716 8.45 -40.28 3.45
CA ASN A 716 8.24 -41.34 4.44
C ASN A 716 8.10 -40.80 5.87
N ASP A 717 8.89 -39.81 6.26
CA ASP A 717 8.86 -39.23 7.60
C ASP A 717 7.54 -38.52 7.86
N MET A 718 7.10 -37.71 6.89
CA MET A 718 5.79 -37.03 6.95
C MET A 718 4.65 -38.02 6.97
N ARG A 719 4.74 -39.08 6.19
CA ARG A 719 3.74 -40.15 6.16
C ARG A 719 3.60 -40.85 7.51
N GLU A 720 4.70 -41.15 8.18
CA GLU A 720 4.67 -41.78 9.52
C GLU A 720 4.01 -40.84 10.56
N ILE A 721 4.33 -39.55 10.54
CA ILE A 721 3.71 -38.55 11.41
C ILE A 721 2.20 -38.51 11.17
N LEU A 722 1.75 -38.46 9.91
CA LEU A 722 0.33 -38.45 9.54
C LEU A 722 -0.39 -39.71 10.00
N ILE A 723 0.19 -40.91 9.75
CA ILE A 723 -0.38 -42.18 10.17
C ILE A 723 -0.48 -42.26 11.69
N ASN A 724 0.56 -41.88 12.41
CA ASN A 724 0.59 -41.90 13.89
C ASN A 724 -0.47 -40.95 14.47
N THR A 725 -0.61 -39.74 13.91
CA THR A 725 -1.62 -38.76 14.34
C THR A 725 -3.04 -39.31 14.13
N LEU A 726 -3.31 -39.88 12.96
CA LEU A 726 -4.63 -40.41 12.62
C LEU A 726 -4.97 -41.66 13.47
N HIS A 727 -4.01 -42.56 13.72
CA HIS A 727 -4.17 -43.73 14.60
C HIS A 727 -4.47 -43.30 16.01
N LYS A 728 -3.81 -42.27 16.55
CA LYS A 728 -4.06 -41.73 17.89
C LYS A 728 -5.53 -41.39 18.11
N TYR A 729 -6.22 -40.90 17.08
CA TYR A 729 -7.63 -40.57 17.13
C TYR A 729 -8.57 -41.69 16.61
N GLY A 730 -8.02 -42.88 16.40
CA GLY A 730 -8.80 -44.06 16.01
C GLY A 730 -9.34 -43.99 14.57
N ILE A 731 -8.63 -43.32 13.68
CA ILE A 731 -8.89 -43.35 12.24
C ILE A 731 -7.94 -44.38 11.61
N PRO A 732 -8.44 -45.53 11.17
CA PRO A 732 -7.60 -46.64 10.70
C PRO A 732 -7.13 -46.36 9.27
N ILE A 733 -5.95 -45.83 9.07
CA ILE A 733 -5.28 -45.79 7.79
C ILE A 733 -4.20 -46.88 7.78
N GLY A 734 -4.49 -47.98 7.14
CA GLY A 734 -3.59 -49.10 6.85
C GLY A 734 -2.59 -49.48 7.96
N ALA A 735 -2.80 -50.61 8.60
CA ALA A 735 -2.00 -51.03 9.74
C ALA A 735 -0.51 -51.29 9.46
N LYS A 736 -0.07 -51.27 8.19
CA LYS A 736 1.34 -51.42 7.81
C LYS A 736 1.74 -50.43 6.72
N PRO A 737 2.94 -49.88 6.77
CA PRO A 737 3.47 -48.97 5.72
C PRO A 737 3.45 -49.59 4.32
N THR A 738 3.61 -50.88 4.20
CA THR A 738 3.60 -51.64 2.96
C THR A 738 2.19 -51.89 2.39
N SER A 739 1.14 -51.65 3.13
CA SER A 739 -0.25 -51.85 2.68
C SER A 739 -0.91 -50.59 2.18
N VAL A 740 -0.30 -49.43 2.41
CA VAL A 740 -0.68 -48.16 1.83
C VAL A 740 -0.01 -48.05 0.46
N GLN A 741 -0.50 -48.81 -0.49
CA GLN A 741 -0.16 -48.60 -1.89
C GLN A 741 -1.01 -47.43 -2.38
N LEU A 742 -0.47 -46.26 -2.24
CA LEU A 742 -0.99 -45.07 -2.89
C LEU A 742 -0.72 -45.22 -4.37
N ALA A 743 -1.75 -45.07 -5.16
CA ALA A 743 -1.79 -45.17 -6.60
C ALA A 743 -0.43 -45.52 -7.23
N LYS A 744 -0.23 -46.78 -7.49
CA LYS A 744 0.89 -47.24 -8.31
C LYS A 744 0.50 -47.06 -9.77
N GLU A 745 0.06 -45.99 -10.22
CA GLU A 745 -0.11 -45.71 -11.64
C GLU A 745 -0.84 -44.38 -11.82
#